data_4a25865223fe5fd39e51391286e005f4
#
_entry.id   4a25865223fe5fd39e51391286e005f4
#
_cell.length_a   1.000
_cell.length_b   1.000
_cell.length_c   1.000
_cell.angle_alpha   90.00
_cell.angle_beta   90.00
_cell.angle_gamma   90.00
#
_symmetry.space_group_name_H-M   'P 1'
#
loop_
_entity.id
_entity.type
_entity.pdbx_description
1 polymer ?
#
loop_
_entity_poly.entity_id
_entity_poly.type
_entity_poly.pdbx_seq_one_letter_code
_entity_poly.pdbx_strand_id
1 'polypeptide(L)'
;MNLLQKVERNHGKHSMKFRFCTRFFVSLILMCGYLGAMAQNIQISGVVKDVVGDPLIGVSVLVKGGTKGTSTDYNGFYTISAPADGTLVFSYVGMDTQEVKIGGSKKLDVTMTENGNYIDEVVVIGYGTVKKRDLTGSVSSVKSDDLNLAVAPSVAHALQGKAAGLVISQNSAQPGGGLDIRVRGEGSINGSKTPLYVVDGFPITELEQPSTTNERMVAGTQSVLNFINPADIESIEVLKDASATAIYGSRAANGVVLITTKRGKEGRTVVSYSGSYSIQQYTDNYDVYNLKEWMNAMNTATWDLWMYENNVYPYGDRTLQEAIDSPKNGVAYKLSFTDKQIAAAGEGTDWLDLITRNGSVQQHNVSVQGGSKNTNFMMSLNYYDNRGIIENSGMKRYSAKINVDQVINKYFKTGVNITASRIANDNTQLGAEEYEKSGMIRAAVQMNPNIPAQDEDGNYPVNPQLPTQPNPASLLLNTDKGLMDRILANAYVTYEPIKDLVFKFSMGMDRAHQSRKTYMPKETLFGGLSDGIATISENDSEKYLIETTGSYMKEFNRNHRINAVVGWSAEFNKDYYVSAGNNGFITDAFLWNSLQSGEGTKQVASGGSENKIYSAFARVGYTFMDRYLLTATFRADGASVFARNHKWGYFPSVALAWNMAEEPFMEPARSVVSMLKPRVSYGTVGNATGVTNNAFAAYYAQLAYNKQDNSQQTGVFLGRLENPDLKWETTKEFNVGLDFALFDGRIGGTFEFFERRITDLLTDKPLNTYHDLTFVSANIGTTGGRGFEFTLNTKNIVTKDFSWFSDITFSRVKNWWVEHTTDWKPSVYEGDNDPIRAIYSRKAIGIMQEGDEAPAAQPDLKPGQLIIEDLNGYLRDPETGDPVVRNGRFVLTGKPDGIIDDADNRLLGSSDPGFTIGFNNTFRYKGFDLNFNFYGSFDRVMMDPTRMAYGDSA
;
A
#
# COMPACT_ATOMS: atom_id res chain seq x y z
N MET A 1 -45.73 -17.91 -72.07
CA MET A 1 -46.94 -17.74 -72.94
C MET A 1 -46.95 -16.31 -73.46
N ASN A 2 -46.54 -16.18 -74.63
CA ASN A 2 -47.16 -15.45 -75.69
C ASN A 2 -47.38 -13.93 -75.51
N LEU A 3 -47.12 -13.07 -76.32
CA LEU A 3 -46.80 -12.93 -77.79
C LEU A 3 -46.74 -11.43 -78.07
N LEU A 4 -45.63 -10.99 -78.62
CA LEU A 4 -45.61 -10.55 -80.03
C LEU A 4 -46.38 -9.30 -80.47
N GLN A 5 -45.53 -8.39 -80.97
CA GLN A 5 -45.72 -7.74 -82.28
C GLN A 5 -46.54 -6.42 -82.33
N LYS A 6 -46.28 -5.44 -83.10
CA LYS A 6 -45.53 -5.20 -84.36
C LYS A 6 -45.68 -3.69 -84.77
N VAL A 7 -44.63 -3.13 -85.33
CA VAL A 7 -44.61 -2.53 -86.70
C VAL A 7 -45.22 -1.16 -86.79
N GLU A 8 -44.77 -0.10 -87.46
CA GLU A 8 -43.99 0.22 -88.65
C GLU A 8 -43.80 1.74 -88.79
N ARG A 9 -42.68 2.16 -89.36
CA ARG A 9 -42.38 3.03 -90.51
C ARG A 9 -42.86 4.48 -90.53
N ASN A 10 -42.18 5.46 -90.92
CA ASN A 10 -41.18 5.69 -91.98
C ASN A 10 -40.82 7.21 -92.02
N HIS A 11 -39.63 7.50 -92.61
CA HIS A 11 -39.19 8.69 -93.33
C HIS A 11 -38.66 9.93 -92.66
N GLY A 12 -37.39 10.23 -92.95
CA GLY A 12 -36.73 11.52 -92.82
C GLY A 12 -35.20 11.44 -93.01
N LYS A 13 -34.75 11.21 -94.24
CA LYS A 13 -33.30 11.24 -94.60
C LYS A 13 -32.85 12.70 -94.77
N HIS A 14 -31.52 12.82 -94.47
CA HIS A 14 -30.65 13.95 -94.74
C HIS A 14 -30.50 15.02 -93.64
N SER A 15 -29.46 14.91 -92.84
CA SER A 15 -28.46 15.89 -92.39
C SER A 15 -27.76 15.49 -91.05
N MET A 16 -27.34 14.26 -90.99
CA MET A 16 -26.79 13.76 -89.69
C MET A 16 -25.38 13.02 -89.81
N LYS A 17 -24.63 13.45 -90.84
CA LYS A 17 -23.26 12.89 -90.96
C LYS A 17 -22.14 13.76 -90.40
N PHE A 18 -22.36 15.04 -90.09
CA PHE A 18 -21.34 15.93 -89.61
C PHE A 18 -21.33 16.14 -88.06
N ARG A 19 -22.43 15.88 -87.36
CA ARG A 19 -22.58 16.02 -85.92
C ARG A 19 -22.20 14.71 -85.14
N PHE A 20 -22.14 13.59 -85.82
CA PHE A 20 -21.80 12.31 -85.16
C PHE A 20 -20.26 12.10 -85.01
N CYS A 21 -19.46 12.61 -85.95
CA CYS A 21 -18.01 12.50 -85.88
C CYS A 21 -17.45 13.43 -84.81
N THR A 22 -17.98 14.65 -84.63
CA THR A 22 -17.50 15.57 -83.56
C THR A 22 -17.90 15.10 -82.19
N ARG A 23 -19.09 14.51 -81.98
CA ARG A 23 -19.50 13.96 -80.71
C ARG A 23 -18.75 12.66 -80.36
N PHE A 24 -18.39 11.84 -81.34
CA PHE A 24 -17.60 10.63 -81.12
C PHE A 24 -16.12 10.96 -80.76
N PHE A 25 -15.52 11.97 -81.42
CA PHE A 25 -14.18 12.43 -81.10
C PHE A 25 -14.12 13.13 -79.73
N VAL A 26 -15.09 13.92 -79.32
CA VAL A 26 -15.13 14.55 -77.99
C VAL A 26 -15.43 13.51 -76.89
N SER A 27 -16.30 12.51 -77.20
CA SER A 27 -16.49 11.39 -76.25
C SER A 27 -15.27 10.48 -76.14
N LEU A 28 -14.52 10.29 -77.21
CA LEU A 28 -13.26 9.48 -77.16
C LEU A 28 -12.15 10.23 -76.49
N ILE A 29 -12.04 11.56 -76.63
CA ILE A 29 -11.04 12.36 -75.92
C ILE A 29 -11.40 12.46 -74.41
N LEU A 30 -12.70 12.59 -74.06
CA LEU A 30 -13.11 12.52 -72.67
C LEU A 30 -12.96 11.12 -72.07
N MET A 31 -13.13 10.06 -72.85
CA MET A 31 -12.88 8.67 -72.37
C MET A 31 -11.37 8.35 -72.31
N CYS A 32 -10.50 8.90 -73.13
CA CYS A 32 -9.06 8.81 -72.98
C CYS A 32 -8.52 9.68 -71.85
N GLY A 33 -9.20 10.83 -71.56
CA GLY A 33 -8.86 11.66 -70.39
C GLY A 33 -9.30 10.99 -69.06
N TYR A 34 -10.31 10.17 -69.10
CA TYR A 34 -10.79 9.40 -67.91
C TYR A 34 -9.92 8.13 -67.67
N LEU A 35 -9.25 7.60 -68.63
CA LEU A 35 -8.33 6.44 -68.51
C LEU A 35 -6.92 6.82 -68.09
N GLY A 36 -6.54 8.11 -68.06
CA GLY A 36 -5.26 8.60 -67.59
C GLY A 36 -5.20 8.95 -66.07
N ALA A 37 -6.30 8.89 -65.36
CA ALA A 37 -6.35 9.27 -63.94
C ALA A 37 -6.69 8.10 -62.98
N MET A 38 -6.57 6.87 -63.41
CA MET A 38 -6.54 5.77 -62.44
C MET A 38 -5.13 5.69 -61.88
N ALA A 39 -4.95 6.29 -60.69
CA ALA A 39 -3.77 6.05 -59.89
C ALA A 39 -3.57 4.53 -59.73
N GLN A 40 -2.50 4.01 -60.29
CA GLN A 40 -2.19 2.57 -60.16
C GLN A 40 -1.97 2.27 -58.68
N ASN A 41 -2.90 1.52 -58.10
CA ASN A 41 -2.67 0.97 -56.76
C ASN A 41 -1.49 0.00 -56.80
N ILE A 42 -0.49 0.28 -56.02
CA ILE A 42 0.67 -0.58 -55.81
C ILE A 42 0.50 -1.34 -54.49
N GLN A 43 1.03 -2.54 -54.41
CA GLN A 43 1.13 -3.29 -53.16
C GLN A 43 2.37 -2.84 -52.41
N ILE A 44 2.13 -2.33 -51.18
CA ILE A 44 3.18 -1.82 -50.30
C ILE A 44 3.27 -2.80 -49.13
N SER A 45 4.49 -3.13 -48.79
CA SER A 45 4.78 -3.94 -47.58
C SER A 45 5.92 -3.28 -46.80
N GLY A 46 5.97 -3.56 -45.50
CA GLY A 46 7.03 -3.04 -44.65
C GLY A 46 6.92 -3.57 -43.24
N VAL A 47 7.84 -3.19 -42.39
CA VAL A 47 7.87 -3.55 -40.99
C VAL A 47 7.72 -2.28 -40.16
N VAL A 48 6.82 -2.31 -39.18
CA VAL A 48 6.68 -1.25 -38.21
C VAL A 48 7.36 -1.70 -36.91
N LYS A 49 8.24 -0.85 -36.42
CA LYS A 49 9.02 -1.09 -35.19
C LYS A 49 8.89 0.10 -34.25
N ASP A 50 9.21 -0.13 -32.97
CA ASP A 50 9.46 0.94 -32.04
C ASP A 50 10.89 1.53 -32.19
N VAL A 51 11.21 2.52 -31.35
CA VAL A 51 12.54 3.17 -31.33
C VAL A 51 13.65 2.24 -30.86
N VAL A 52 13.34 1.16 -30.17
CA VAL A 52 14.30 0.16 -29.67
C VAL A 52 14.58 -0.89 -30.78
N GLY A 53 13.72 -0.96 -31.78
CA GLY A 53 13.82 -1.87 -32.88
C GLY A 53 12.94 -3.11 -32.80
N ASP A 54 12.07 -3.16 -31.76
CA ASP A 54 11.12 -4.25 -31.58
C ASP A 54 9.93 -4.11 -32.53
N PRO A 55 9.46 -5.21 -33.16
CA PRO A 55 8.35 -5.18 -34.08
C PRO A 55 7.03 -4.87 -33.35
N LEU A 56 6.27 -3.88 -33.81
CA LEU A 56 5.00 -3.49 -33.27
C LEU A 56 3.86 -4.30 -33.90
N ILE A 57 3.18 -5.08 -33.09
CA ILE A 57 2.07 -5.97 -33.47
C ILE A 57 0.74 -5.20 -33.43
N GLY A 58 -0.11 -5.32 -34.46
CA GLY A 58 -1.45 -4.72 -34.42
C GLY A 58 -1.48 -3.23 -34.72
N VAL A 59 -0.41 -2.63 -35.23
CA VAL A 59 -0.43 -1.23 -35.70
C VAL A 59 -1.45 -1.09 -36.82
N SER A 60 -2.39 -0.19 -36.67
CA SER A 60 -3.36 0.14 -37.72
C SER A 60 -2.66 0.93 -38.83
N VAL A 61 -2.73 0.43 -40.07
CA VAL A 61 -2.17 1.08 -41.26
C VAL A 61 -3.32 1.42 -42.19
N LEU A 62 -3.65 2.71 -42.33
CA LEU A 62 -4.77 3.21 -43.13
C LEU A 62 -4.26 4.06 -44.30
N VAL A 63 -4.98 4.01 -45.43
CA VAL A 63 -4.76 4.96 -46.50
C VAL A 63 -5.44 6.27 -46.16
N LYS A 64 -4.70 7.40 -46.13
CA LYS A 64 -5.22 8.71 -45.74
C LYS A 64 -6.41 9.11 -46.67
N GLY A 65 -7.54 9.42 -46.07
CA GLY A 65 -8.77 9.79 -46.79
C GLY A 65 -9.55 8.63 -47.41
N GLY A 66 -9.13 7.38 -47.21
CA GLY A 66 -9.79 6.16 -47.62
C GLY A 66 -10.31 5.29 -46.50
N THR A 67 -11.12 4.26 -46.84
CA THR A 67 -11.60 3.25 -45.91
C THR A 67 -10.77 1.96 -45.91
N LYS A 68 -9.71 1.89 -46.74
CA LYS A 68 -8.84 0.72 -46.82
C LYS A 68 -7.76 0.78 -45.73
N GLY A 69 -7.67 -0.27 -44.95
CA GLY A 69 -6.67 -0.43 -43.91
C GLY A 69 -6.24 -1.88 -43.75
N THR A 70 -5.11 -2.09 -43.05
CA THR A 70 -4.58 -3.37 -42.59
C THR A 70 -3.98 -3.17 -41.21
N SER A 71 -3.59 -4.24 -40.55
CA SER A 71 -2.83 -4.17 -39.31
C SER A 71 -1.53 -4.97 -39.47
N THR A 72 -0.50 -4.60 -38.67
CA THR A 72 0.77 -5.34 -38.62
C THR A 72 0.62 -6.70 -37.94
N ASP A 73 1.35 -7.69 -38.46
CA ASP A 73 1.46 -9.00 -37.85
C ASP A 73 2.45 -9.03 -36.66
N TYR A 74 2.73 -10.22 -36.13
CA TYR A 74 3.62 -10.42 -34.98
C TYR A 74 5.09 -10.06 -35.22
N ASN A 75 5.54 -9.95 -36.47
CA ASN A 75 6.84 -9.45 -36.85
C ASN A 75 6.81 -7.95 -37.17
N GLY A 76 5.71 -7.26 -36.85
CA GLY A 76 5.49 -5.88 -37.28
C GLY A 76 5.27 -5.71 -38.77
N PHE A 77 5.12 -6.81 -39.55
CA PHE A 77 5.00 -6.78 -41.00
C PHE A 77 3.54 -6.45 -41.42
N TYR A 78 3.41 -5.59 -42.42
CA TYR A 78 2.12 -5.26 -43.02
C TYR A 78 2.17 -5.30 -44.54
N THR A 79 1.03 -5.49 -45.16
CA THR A 79 0.84 -5.39 -46.59
C THR A 79 -0.46 -4.67 -46.88
N ILE A 80 -0.42 -3.60 -47.70
CA ILE A 80 -1.58 -2.80 -48.07
C ILE A 80 -1.50 -2.41 -49.55
N SER A 81 -2.66 -2.35 -50.19
CA SER A 81 -2.76 -1.83 -51.59
C SER A 81 -3.28 -0.39 -51.53
N ALA A 82 -2.45 0.56 -52.00
CA ALA A 82 -2.72 1.98 -51.99
C ALA A 82 -2.23 2.68 -53.27
N PRO A 83 -2.76 3.88 -53.60
CA PRO A 83 -2.24 4.70 -54.68
C PRO A 83 -0.77 5.03 -54.49
N ALA A 84 0.02 4.99 -55.58
CA ALA A 84 1.47 5.21 -55.52
C ALA A 84 1.89 6.60 -54.99
N ASP A 85 1.03 7.60 -55.09
CA ASP A 85 1.16 8.96 -54.58
C ASP A 85 0.46 9.20 -53.24
N GLY A 86 -0.16 8.15 -52.71
CA GLY A 86 -0.92 8.20 -51.45
C GLY A 86 -0.05 8.39 -50.20
N THR A 87 -0.68 8.56 -49.08
CA THR A 87 -0.06 8.62 -47.75
C THR A 87 -0.65 7.50 -46.87
N LEU A 88 0.17 6.77 -46.18
CA LEU A 88 -0.25 5.83 -45.17
C LEU A 88 -0.21 6.49 -43.78
N VAL A 89 -1.24 6.21 -42.99
CA VAL A 89 -1.36 6.65 -41.59
C VAL A 89 -1.15 5.43 -40.71
N PHE A 90 -0.11 5.46 -39.92
CA PHE A 90 0.21 4.44 -38.93
C PHE A 90 -0.26 4.92 -37.56
N SER A 91 -1.12 4.17 -36.92
CA SER A 91 -1.61 4.48 -35.58
C SER A 91 -1.59 3.23 -34.69
N TYR A 92 -1.08 3.41 -33.47
CA TYR A 92 -1.01 2.38 -32.46
C TYR A 92 -1.24 2.98 -31.08
N VAL A 93 -1.83 2.21 -30.19
CA VAL A 93 -2.12 2.68 -28.82
C VAL A 93 -0.80 2.94 -28.09
N GLY A 94 -0.61 4.16 -27.60
CA GLY A 94 0.62 4.56 -26.92
C GLY A 94 1.75 5.04 -27.84
N MET A 95 1.52 5.12 -29.17
CA MET A 95 2.52 5.60 -30.13
C MET A 95 2.01 6.83 -30.89
N ASP A 96 2.91 7.70 -31.32
CA ASP A 96 2.59 8.85 -32.15
C ASP A 96 2.09 8.41 -33.52
N THR A 97 0.94 8.92 -33.92
CA THR A 97 0.41 8.65 -35.25
C THR A 97 1.33 9.25 -36.31
N GLN A 98 1.83 8.41 -37.20
CA GLN A 98 2.74 8.84 -38.26
C GLN A 98 2.07 8.82 -39.63
N GLU A 99 2.24 9.89 -40.39
CA GLU A 99 1.83 9.99 -41.77
C GLU A 99 3.03 9.87 -42.69
N VAL A 100 3.09 8.81 -43.49
CA VAL A 100 4.23 8.55 -44.37
C VAL A 100 3.76 8.50 -45.82
N LYS A 101 4.32 9.36 -46.66
CA LYS A 101 4.06 9.36 -48.11
C LYS A 101 4.65 8.12 -48.77
N ILE A 102 3.88 7.45 -49.62
CA ILE A 102 4.27 6.21 -50.31
C ILE A 102 5.38 6.48 -51.32
N GLY A 103 5.28 7.59 -52.07
CA GLY A 103 6.31 8.02 -53.03
C GLY A 103 6.71 6.96 -54.06
N GLY A 104 5.77 6.06 -54.39
CA GLY A 104 6.02 4.96 -55.33
C GLY A 104 6.82 3.75 -54.78
N SER A 105 7.21 3.80 -53.51
CA SER A 105 7.94 2.70 -52.86
C SER A 105 7.05 1.50 -52.61
N LYS A 106 7.54 0.31 -53.00
CA LYS A 106 6.88 -0.99 -52.68
C LYS A 106 7.23 -1.51 -51.30
N LYS A 107 8.29 -0.98 -50.69
CA LYS A 107 8.72 -1.33 -49.33
C LYS A 107 8.81 -0.05 -48.49
N LEU A 108 8.12 0.00 -47.33
CA LEU A 108 8.08 1.15 -46.47
C LEU A 108 8.14 0.68 -44.99
N ASP A 109 9.35 0.69 -44.47
CA ASP A 109 9.57 0.38 -43.03
C ASP A 109 9.38 1.66 -42.23
N VAL A 110 8.66 1.56 -41.07
CA VAL A 110 8.30 2.70 -40.22
C VAL A 110 8.75 2.44 -38.81
N THR A 111 9.40 3.44 -38.20
CA THR A 111 9.72 3.41 -36.78
C THR A 111 8.77 4.35 -36.07
N MET A 112 7.91 3.82 -35.21
CA MET A 112 6.99 4.61 -34.38
C MET A 112 7.66 5.03 -33.08
N THR A 113 7.45 6.26 -32.68
CA THR A 113 7.84 6.79 -31.37
C THR A 113 6.71 6.63 -30.39
N GLU A 114 7.03 6.29 -29.15
CA GLU A 114 6.03 6.30 -28.08
C GLU A 114 5.34 7.65 -28.02
N ASN A 115 4.03 7.64 -28.05
CA ASN A 115 3.23 8.84 -27.83
C ASN A 115 3.44 9.30 -26.39
N GLY A 116 4.45 10.14 -26.20
CA GLY A 116 4.74 10.77 -24.95
C GLY A 116 3.72 11.84 -24.55
N ASN A 117 2.54 11.84 -25.11
CA ASN A 117 1.47 12.75 -24.74
C ASN A 117 0.87 12.34 -23.39
N TYR A 118 1.47 12.88 -22.33
CA TYR A 118 0.92 12.89 -20.97
C TYR A 118 -0.58 13.29 -20.91
N ILE A 119 -1.06 13.96 -21.96
CA ILE A 119 -2.40 14.52 -22.07
C ILE A 119 -3.47 13.48 -22.47
N ASP A 120 -3.14 12.53 -23.32
CA ASP A 120 -4.07 11.51 -23.85
C ASP A 120 -4.00 10.17 -23.09
N GLU A 121 -3.25 10.11 -22.02
CA GLU A 121 -3.18 8.95 -21.12
C GLU A 121 -4.56 8.58 -20.58
N VAL A 122 -4.93 7.31 -20.70
CA VAL A 122 -6.21 6.80 -20.18
C VAL A 122 -5.97 6.30 -18.76
N VAL A 123 -6.76 6.81 -17.82
CA VAL A 123 -6.72 6.47 -16.41
C VAL A 123 -7.98 5.72 -16.03
N VAL A 124 -7.80 4.62 -15.27
CA VAL A 124 -8.94 3.89 -14.70
C VAL A 124 -9.46 4.66 -13.49
N ILE A 125 -10.76 4.93 -13.48
CA ILE A 125 -11.48 5.48 -12.33
C ILE A 125 -12.62 4.55 -11.97
N GLY A 126 -13.18 4.68 -10.79
CA GLY A 126 -14.30 3.86 -10.38
C GLY A 126 -15.40 3.78 -11.46
N TYR A 127 -15.69 2.57 -11.93
CA TYR A 127 -16.70 2.24 -12.94
C TYR A 127 -16.49 2.87 -14.34
N GLY A 128 -15.23 3.05 -14.75
CA GLY A 128 -14.92 3.51 -16.11
C GLY A 128 -13.49 3.96 -16.28
N THR A 129 -13.19 4.39 -17.49
CA THR A 129 -11.91 4.98 -17.86
C THR A 129 -12.13 6.37 -18.40
N VAL A 130 -11.22 7.29 -18.12
CA VAL A 130 -11.24 8.66 -18.65
C VAL A 130 -9.85 9.05 -19.10
N LYS A 131 -9.77 9.98 -20.05
CA LYS A 131 -8.48 10.59 -20.40
C LYS A 131 -7.99 11.46 -19.24
N LYS A 132 -6.69 11.49 -19.00
CA LYS A 132 -6.06 12.28 -17.93
C LYS A 132 -6.43 13.77 -18.01
N ARG A 133 -6.55 14.32 -19.23
CA ARG A 133 -7.02 15.69 -19.45
C ARG A 133 -8.44 15.96 -18.93
N ASP A 134 -9.28 14.91 -18.89
CA ASP A 134 -10.68 15.00 -18.47
C ASP A 134 -10.90 14.68 -16.99
N LEU A 135 -9.86 14.33 -16.25
CA LEU A 135 -9.92 14.10 -14.80
C LEU A 135 -10.16 15.42 -14.07
N THR A 136 -11.11 15.39 -13.13
CA THR A 136 -11.42 16.51 -12.22
C THR A 136 -10.93 16.25 -10.80
N GLY A 137 -10.80 14.99 -10.41
CA GLY A 137 -10.30 14.56 -9.08
C GLY A 137 -8.78 14.31 -9.05
N SER A 138 -8.26 14.08 -7.86
CA SER A 138 -6.85 13.77 -7.60
C SER A 138 -6.58 12.28 -7.77
N VAL A 139 -5.86 11.92 -8.82
CA VAL A 139 -5.49 10.53 -9.14
C VAL A 139 -4.02 10.47 -9.55
N SER A 140 -3.27 9.58 -8.91
CA SER A 140 -1.91 9.21 -9.35
C SER A 140 -1.96 7.87 -10.05
N SER A 141 -1.42 7.78 -11.25
CA SER A 141 -1.36 6.54 -12.05
C SER A 141 0.09 6.10 -12.20
N VAL A 142 0.36 4.82 -11.96
CA VAL A 142 1.67 4.20 -12.11
C VAL A 142 1.49 2.96 -12.98
N LYS A 143 2.18 2.89 -14.12
CA LYS A 143 2.11 1.76 -15.05
C LYS A 143 3.09 0.66 -14.68
N SER A 144 2.87 -0.54 -15.20
CA SER A 144 3.74 -1.69 -14.97
C SER A 144 5.19 -1.43 -15.39
N ASP A 145 5.40 -0.64 -16.45
CA ASP A 145 6.72 -0.33 -16.98
C ASP A 145 7.51 0.63 -16.07
N ASP A 146 6.80 1.45 -15.28
CA ASP A 146 7.38 2.35 -14.27
C ASP A 146 7.60 1.64 -12.92
N LEU A 147 6.92 0.51 -12.72
CA LEU A 147 7.06 -0.34 -11.56
C LEU A 147 8.17 -1.36 -11.83
N ASN A 148 9.31 -1.25 -11.21
CA ASN A 148 10.38 -2.25 -11.36
C ASN A 148 9.99 -3.59 -10.68
N LEU A 149 8.95 -4.23 -11.22
CA LEU A 149 8.27 -5.40 -10.65
C LEU A 149 9.14 -6.66 -10.64
N ALA A 150 10.19 -6.68 -11.46
CA ALA A 150 11.11 -7.82 -11.52
C ALA A 150 11.97 -7.96 -10.25
N VAL A 151 12.15 -6.88 -9.51
CA VAL A 151 13.04 -6.81 -8.34
C VAL A 151 12.26 -6.53 -7.05
N ALA A 152 11.06 -5.92 -7.14
CA ALA A 152 10.28 -5.55 -5.98
C ALA A 152 9.70 -6.79 -5.26
N PRO A 153 9.90 -6.95 -3.95
CA PRO A 153 9.39 -8.07 -3.17
C PRO A 153 7.86 -8.16 -3.18
N SER A 154 7.19 -7.01 -3.25
CA SER A 154 5.73 -6.92 -3.32
C SER A 154 5.30 -5.70 -4.14
N VAL A 155 4.01 -5.68 -4.52
CA VAL A 155 3.35 -4.56 -5.21
C VAL A 155 3.51 -3.24 -4.44
N ALA A 156 3.42 -3.28 -3.13
CA ALA A 156 3.54 -2.09 -2.29
C ALA A 156 4.95 -1.50 -2.29
N HIS A 157 6.00 -2.33 -2.26
CA HIS A 157 7.38 -1.85 -2.42
C HIS A 157 7.60 -1.18 -3.77
N ALA A 158 6.99 -1.71 -4.84
CA ALA A 158 7.11 -1.13 -6.17
C ALA A 158 6.48 0.27 -6.27
N LEU A 159 5.51 0.61 -5.42
CA LEU A 159 4.85 1.92 -5.37
C LEU A 159 5.62 2.97 -4.55
N GLN A 160 6.60 2.55 -3.75
CA GLN A 160 7.32 3.45 -2.85
C GLN A 160 8.04 4.56 -3.63
N GLY A 161 7.75 5.82 -3.30
CA GLY A 161 8.30 7.00 -3.97
C GLY A 161 7.73 7.28 -5.37
N LYS A 162 6.75 6.50 -5.87
CA LYS A 162 6.15 6.68 -7.21
C LYS A 162 4.90 7.56 -7.23
N ALA A 163 4.20 7.71 -6.12
CA ALA A 163 2.99 8.51 -6.02
C ALA A 163 3.11 9.52 -4.88
N ALA A 164 2.94 10.80 -5.16
CA ALA A 164 2.89 11.84 -4.14
C ALA A 164 1.65 11.66 -3.25
N GLY A 165 1.77 11.93 -1.94
CA GLY A 165 0.72 11.71 -0.95
C GLY A 165 0.58 10.27 -0.46
N LEU A 166 1.41 9.35 -0.97
CA LEU A 166 1.46 7.96 -0.54
C LEU A 166 2.67 7.77 0.37
N VAL A 167 2.43 7.39 1.60
CA VAL A 167 3.46 6.99 2.58
C VAL A 167 3.43 5.49 2.70
N ILE A 168 4.56 4.83 2.47
CA ILE A 168 4.71 3.39 2.61
C ILE A 168 5.81 3.14 3.63
N SER A 169 5.45 2.56 4.76
CA SER A 169 6.41 2.13 5.78
C SER A 169 6.37 0.62 5.96
N GLN A 170 7.54 0.05 6.12
CA GLN A 170 7.69 -1.37 6.36
C GLN A 170 7.66 -1.64 7.87
N ASN A 171 6.69 -2.43 8.32
CA ASN A 171 6.55 -2.79 9.72
C ASN A 171 7.45 -3.98 10.10
N SER A 172 7.74 -4.85 9.14
CA SER A 172 8.62 -6.00 9.32
C SER A 172 9.29 -6.34 7.99
N ALA A 173 10.58 -6.66 8.02
CA ALA A 173 11.33 -7.12 6.85
C ALA A 173 11.26 -8.64 6.63
N GLN A 174 10.50 -9.38 7.45
CA GLN A 174 10.32 -10.82 7.21
C GLN A 174 9.69 -11.09 5.84
N PRO A 175 9.97 -12.24 5.22
CA PRO A 175 9.36 -12.61 3.95
C PRO A 175 7.84 -12.53 3.99
N GLY A 176 7.25 -11.75 3.07
CA GLY A 176 5.81 -11.50 3.05
C GLY A 176 5.29 -10.48 4.09
N GLY A 177 6.19 -9.83 4.84
CA GLY A 177 5.85 -8.87 5.89
C GLY A 177 4.94 -7.73 5.42
N GLY A 178 4.09 -7.26 6.31
CA GLY A 178 3.12 -6.19 6.06
C GLY A 178 3.78 -4.85 5.80
N LEU A 179 3.18 -4.12 4.88
CA LEU A 179 3.51 -2.73 4.59
C LEU A 179 2.33 -1.87 4.99
N ASP A 180 2.59 -0.86 5.78
CA ASP A 180 1.62 0.15 6.15
C ASP A 180 1.58 1.20 5.02
N ILE A 181 0.48 1.18 4.26
CA ILE A 181 0.24 2.11 3.16
C ILE A 181 -0.79 3.14 3.63
N ARG A 182 -0.43 4.41 3.56
CA ARG A 182 -1.30 5.53 3.94
C ARG A 182 -1.40 6.54 2.81
N VAL A 183 -2.63 6.96 2.51
CA VAL A 183 -2.90 8.02 1.55
C VAL A 183 -3.25 9.30 2.32
N ARG A 184 -2.45 10.37 2.14
CA ARG A 184 -2.65 11.66 2.83
C ARG A 184 -2.63 11.57 4.35
N GLY A 185 -1.86 10.61 4.91
CA GLY A 185 -1.70 10.43 6.35
C GLY A 185 -2.86 9.67 7.01
N GLU A 186 -2.90 9.70 8.35
CA GLU A 186 -3.88 9.01 9.18
C GLU A 186 -5.01 9.95 9.58
N GLY A 187 -6.23 9.45 9.57
CA GLY A 187 -7.40 10.28 9.91
C GLY A 187 -8.31 9.65 10.96
N SER A 188 -8.62 8.37 10.85
CA SER A 188 -9.40 7.62 11.83
C SER A 188 -8.50 7.12 12.96
N ILE A 189 -9.04 7.03 14.19
CA ILE A 189 -8.30 6.57 15.36
C ILE A 189 -8.42 5.05 15.52
N ASN A 190 -9.63 4.53 15.57
CA ASN A 190 -9.91 3.10 15.73
C ASN A 190 -10.34 2.39 14.44
N GLY A 191 -10.67 3.15 13.39
CA GLY A 191 -11.04 2.59 12.08
C GLY A 191 -9.82 2.08 11.30
N SER A 192 -10.08 1.39 10.18
CA SER A 192 -9.01 1.02 9.24
C SER A 192 -8.24 2.26 8.83
N LYS A 193 -6.92 2.15 8.81
CA LYS A 193 -5.97 3.22 8.42
C LYS A 193 -5.44 3.01 7.01
N THR A 194 -5.67 1.84 6.46
CA THR A 194 -5.22 1.43 5.13
C THR A 194 -6.21 1.89 4.05
N PRO A 195 -5.75 2.15 2.82
CA PRO A 195 -6.62 2.45 1.70
C PRO A 195 -7.42 1.21 1.28
N LEU A 196 -8.58 1.43 0.65
CA LEU A 196 -9.32 0.35 0.02
C LEU A 196 -8.56 -0.18 -1.20
N TYR A 197 -8.24 -1.47 -1.22
CA TYR A 197 -7.68 -2.12 -2.40
C TYR A 197 -8.78 -2.67 -3.27
N VAL A 198 -8.75 -2.34 -4.57
CA VAL A 198 -9.71 -2.81 -5.56
C VAL A 198 -8.96 -3.47 -6.70
N VAL A 199 -9.17 -4.76 -6.91
CA VAL A 199 -8.50 -5.56 -7.95
C VAL A 199 -9.51 -5.88 -9.05
N ASP A 200 -9.25 -5.39 -10.27
CA ASP A 200 -10.15 -5.55 -11.44
C ASP A 200 -11.61 -5.17 -11.15
N GLY A 201 -11.82 -4.13 -10.31
CA GLY A 201 -13.12 -3.63 -9.91
C GLY A 201 -13.73 -4.31 -8.68
N PHE A 202 -13.09 -5.32 -8.11
CA PHE A 202 -13.54 -6.00 -6.89
C PHE A 202 -12.77 -5.51 -5.66
N PRO A 203 -13.44 -4.97 -4.61
CA PRO A 203 -12.81 -4.58 -3.35
C PRO A 203 -12.42 -5.81 -2.54
N ILE A 204 -11.13 -6.00 -2.30
CA ILE A 204 -10.61 -7.14 -1.57
C ILE A 204 -10.69 -6.95 -0.05
N THR A 205 -10.68 -8.06 0.69
CA THR A 205 -10.65 -8.07 2.15
C THR A 205 -9.20 -8.00 2.65
N GLU A 206 -8.96 -7.18 3.67
CA GLU A 206 -7.75 -7.25 4.48
C GLU A 206 -7.84 -8.49 5.37
N LEU A 207 -6.76 -9.21 5.45
CA LEU A 207 -6.67 -10.45 6.22
C LEU A 207 -5.50 -10.35 7.18
N GLU A 208 -5.77 -10.51 8.46
CA GLU A 208 -4.74 -10.67 9.47
C GLU A 208 -4.39 -12.16 9.63
N GLN A 209 -3.16 -12.46 10.01
CA GLN A 209 -2.80 -13.83 10.37
C GLN A 209 -3.63 -14.29 11.56
N PRO A 210 -4.03 -15.57 11.60
CA PRO A 210 -4.73 -16.12 12.75
C PRO A 210 -3.91 -15.92 14.03
N SER A 211 -4.53 -15.30 15.04
CA SER A 211 -3.92 -15.18 16.36
C SER A 211 -3.82 -16.56 16.99
N THR A 212 -2.77 -16.77 17.78
CA THR A 212 -2.57 -18.02 18.51
C THR A 212 -3.01 -17.85 19.95
N THR A 213 -3.31 -18.95 20.64
CA THR A 213 -3.49 -18.96 22.09
C THR A 213 -2.18 -18.83 22.86
N ASN A 214 -1.03 -18.92 22.18
CA ASN A 214 0.30 -18.68 22.76
C ASN A 214 0.70 -17.23 22.52
N GLU A 215 0.58 -16.38 23.53
CA GLU A 215 0.91 -14.96 23.46
C GLU A 215 2.41 -14.67 23.20
N ARG A 216 3.29 -15.64 23.42
CA ARG A 216 4.74 -15.52 23.15
C ARG A 216 5.09 -15.70 21.68
N MET A 217 4.20 -16.34 20.89
CA MET A 217 4.39 -16.54 19.45
C MET A 217 3.67 -15.44 18.66
N VAL A 218 4.19 -14.23 18.73
CA VAL A 218 3.62 -13.09 18.00
C VAL A 218 3.96 -13.21 16.51
N ALA A 219 2.93 -13.21 15.67
CA ALA A 219 3.13 -13.13 14.22
C ALA A 219 3.26 -11.67 13.77
N GLY A 220 4.13 -11.43 12.82
CA GLY A 220 4.13 -10.18 12.09
C GLY A 220 2.90 -10.04 11.19
N THR A 221 2.51 -8.80 10.92
CA THR A 221 1.49 -8.52 9.90
C THR A 221 1.97 -8.98 8.54
N GLN A 222 1.04 -9.43 7.70
CA GLN A 222 1.33 -9.79 6.31
C GLN A 222 0.68 -8.82 5.34
N SER A 223 1.32 -8.61 4.18
CA SER A 223 0.76 -7.74 3.16
C SER A 223 -0.46 -8.39 2.50
N VAL A 224 -1.59 -7.66 2.50
CA VAL A 224 -2.83 -8.08 1.83
C VAL A 224 -2.63 -8.33 0.32
N LEU A 225 -1.62 -7.71 -0.28
CA LEU A 225 -1.30 -7.83 -1.71
C LEU A 225 -0.38 -9.01 -2.04
N ASN A 226 0.05 -9.78 -1.06
CA ASN A 226 0.95 -10.93 -1.29
C ASN A 226 0.36 -12.01 -2.21
N PHE A 227 -0.97 -12.11 -2.33
CA PHE A 227 -1.60 -13.11 -3.18
C PHE A 227 -1.53 -12.74 -4.68
N ILE A 228 -1.23 -11.49 -5.01
CA ILE A 228 -1.15 -11.02 -6.39
C ILE A 228 0.29 -11.19 -6.89
N ASN A 229 0.43 -11.77 -8.09
CA ASN A 229 1.70 -11.76 -8.79
C ASN A 229 1.94 -10.35 -9.40
N PRO A 230 3.02 -9.64 -8.99
CA PRO A 230 3.31 -8.32 -9.55
C PRO A 230 3.42 -8.30 -11.08
N ALA A 231 3.94 -9.37 -11.71
CA ALA A 231 4.08 -9.47 -13.16
C ALA A 231 2.73 -9.45 -13.92
N ASP A 232 1.62 -9.76 -13.24
CA ASP A 232 0.27 -9.72 -13.82
C ASP A 232 -0.40 -8.34 -13.77
N ILE A 233 0.26 -7.33 -13.21
CA ILE A 233 -0.29 -5.98 -13.08
C ILE A 233 -0.04 -5.19 -14.37
N GLU A 234 -1.07 -4.49 -14.85
CA GLU A 234 -1.02 -3.53 -15.98
C GLU A 234 -0.79 -2.10 -15.48
N SER A 235 -1.56 -1.69 -14.46
CA SER A 235 -1.47 -0.36 -13.83
C SER A 235 -1.99 -0.34 -12.41
N ILE A 236 -1.56 0.67 -11.67
CA ILE A 236 -2.07 0.96 -10.32
C ILE A 236 -2.43 2.44 -10.28
N GLU A 237 -3.68 2.73 -9.94
CA GLU A 237 -4.17 4.08 -9.75
C GLU A 237 -4.49 4.32 -8.27
N VAL A 238 -3.99 5.44 -7.73
CA VAL A 238 -4.27 5.87 -6.35
C VAL A 238 -5.23 7.05 -6.40
N LEU A 239 -6.47 6.82 -5.95
CA LEU A 239 -7.50 7.85 -5.79
C LEU A 239 -7.33 8.48 -4.42
N LYS A 240 -7.11 9.79 -4.37
CA LYS A 240 -6.67 10.46 -3.16
C LYS A 240 -7.71 11.42 -2.57
N ASP A 241 -8.47 12.13 -3.39
CA ASP A 241 -9.45 13.10 -2.93
C ASP A 241 -10.88 12.53 -2.82
N ALA A 242 -11.72 13.17 -2.03
CA ALA A 242 -13.08 12.75 -1.81
C ALA A 242 -13.93 12.70 -3.11
N SER A 243 -13.61 13.49 -4.15
CA SER A 243 -14.33 13.43 -5.42
C SER A 243 -14.01 12.16 -6.22
N ALA A 244 -12.75 11.75 -6.25
CA ALA A 244 -12.34 10.52 -6.92
C ALA A 244 -12.79 9.26 -6.15
N THR A 245 -12.80 9.32 -4.80
CA THR A 245 -13.11 8.18 -3.93
C THR A 245 -14.59 8.02 -3.60
N ALA A 246 -15.42 9.08 -3.71
CA ALA A 246 -16.86 9.06 -3.34
C ALA A 246 -17.66 7.93 -4.01
N ILE A 247 -17.28 7.51 -5.21
CA ILE A 247 -17.98 6.43 -5.93
C ILE A 247 -17.81 5.07 -5.22
N TYR A 248 -16.75 4.90 -4.41
CA TYR A 248 -16.51 3.73 -3.55
C TYR A 248 -17.10 3.88 -2.13
N GLY A 249 -17.59 5.10 -1.80
CA GLY A 249 -18.36 5.40 -0.60
C GLY A 249 -17.65 5.17 0.71
N SER A 250 -18.35 4.53 1.62
CA SER A 250 -17.97 4.33 3.01
C SER A 250 -16.69 3.51 3.26
N ARG A 251 -16.13 2.91 2.25
CA ARG A 251 -14.88 2.13 2.35
C ARG A 251 -13.65 2.90 1.92
N ALA A 252 -13.85 4.11 1.38
CA ALA A 252 -12.81 4.86 0.67
C ALA A 252 -12.32 6.10 1.44
N ALA A 253 -12.63 6.20 2.74
CA ALA A 253 -12.23 7.34 3.59
C ALA A 253 -10.71 7.55 3.66
N ASN A 254 -9.93 6.47 3.54
CA ASN A 254 -8.46 6.48 3.56
C ASN A 254 -7.84 6.41 2.16
N GLY A 255 -8.61 6.76 1.11
CA GLY A 255 -8.16 6.62 -0.27
C GLY A 255 -8.46 5.23 -0.87
N VAL A 256 -8.23 5.09 -2.18
CA VAL A 256 -8.44 3.83 -2.91
C VAL A 256 -7.24 3.54 -3.78
N VAL A 257 -6.75 2.31 -3.74
CA VAL A 257 -5.71 1.78 -4.62
C VAL A 257 -6.38 0.81 -5.61
N LEU A 258 -6.52 1.26 -6.86
CA LEU A 258 -7.05 0.44 -7.94
C LEU A 258 -5.93 -0.33 -8.60
N ILE A 259 -6.02 -1.63 -8.63
CA ILE A 259 -5.05 -2.51 -9.28
C ILE A 259 -5.73 -3.11 -10.50
N THR A 260 -5.26 -2.72 -11.67
CA THR A 260 -5.71 -3.29 -12.94
C THR A 260 -4.73 -4.35 -13.39
N THR A 261 -5.23 -5.54 -13.64
CA THR A 261 -4.38 -6.65 -14.07
C THR A 261 -4.40 -6.82 -15.59
N LYS A 262 -3.31 -7.38 -16.14
CA LYS A 262 -3.16 -7.66 -17.56
C LYS A 262 -4.28 -8.55 -18.07
N ARG A 263 -4.76 -8.24 -19.28
CA ARG A 263 -5.82 -8.96 -19.99
C ARG A 263 -5.34 -9.45 -21.34
N GLY A 264 -6.04 -10.42 -21.92
CA GLY A 264 -5.83 -10.84 -23.29
C GLY A 264 -6.06 -9.70 -24.28
N LYS A 265 -5.26 -9.63 -25.33
CA LYS A 265 -5.38 -8.67 -26.42
C LYS A 265 -5.66 -9.42 -27.71
N GLU A 266 -6.40 -8.80 -28.65
CA GLU A 266 -6.60 -9.35 -29.99
C GLU A 266 -5.24 -9.52 -30.66
N GLY A 267 -5.00 -10.71 -31.22
CA GLY A 267 -3.76 -11.04 -31.89
C GLY A 267 -3.38 -12.51 -31.70
N ARG A 268 -2.19 -12.86 -32.20
CA ARG A 268 -1.63 -14.20 -32.07
C ARG A 268 -1.38 -14.55 -30.58
N THR A 269 -1.53 -15.83 -30.26
CA THR A 269 -1.15 -16.32 -28.94
C THR A 269 0.35 -16.18 -28.71
N VAL A 270 0.71 -15.50 -27.61
CA VAL A 270 2.08 -15.27 -27.15
C VAL A 270 2.28 -16.01 -25.83
N VAL A 271 3.36 -16.78 -25.75
CA VAL A 271 3.82 -17.41 -24.52
C VAL A 271 5.04 -16.66 -24.04
N SER A 272 5.01 -16.18 -22.79
CA SER A 272 6.09 -15.45 -22.17
C SER A 272 6.55 -16.16 -20.90
N TYR A 273 7.86 -16.21 -20.72
CA TYR A 273 8.49 -16.65 -19.48
C TYR A 273 9.37 -15.55 -18.94
N SER A 274 9.26 -15.25 -17.67
CA SER A 274 10.20 -14.39 -16.95
C SER A 274 10.64 -15.08 -15.66
N GLY A 275 11.95 -15.00 -15.39
CA GLY A 275 12.54 -15.57 -14.18
C GLY A 275 13.57 -14.62 -13.60
N SER A 276 13.63 -14.56 -12.27
CA SER A 276 14.65 -13.81 -11.54
C SER A 276 15.16 -14.60 -10.35
N TYR A 277 16.43 -14.38 -10.02
CA TYR A 277 17.08 -14.89 -8.83
C TYR A 277 17.85 -13.76 -8.16
N SER A 278 17.63 -13.55 -6.88
CA SER A 278 18.29 -12.50 -6.10
C SER A 278 18.90 -13.10 -4.83
N ILE A 279 20.06 -12.58 -4.44
CA ILE A 279 20.71 -12.89 -3.16
C ILE A 279 20.45 -11.73 -2.22
N GLN A 280 20.08 -12.05 -1.01
CA GLN A 280 19.86 -11.09 0.07
C GLN A 280 20.95 -11.27 1.12
N GLN A 281 21.50 -10.18 1.59
CA GLN A 281 22.50 -10.19 2.63
C GLN A 281 22.04 -9.35 3.82
N TYR A 282 22.33 -9.80 5.01
CA TYR A 282 22.19 -9.00 6.21
C TYR A 282 23.21 -7.87 6.16
N THR A 283 22.78 -6.65 6.45
CA THR A 283 23.67 -5.52 6.68
C THR A 283 23.70 -5.30 8.18
N ASP A 284 24.86 -5.49 8.75
CA ASP A 284 25.07 -5.25 10.18
C ASP A 284 24.93 -3.76 10.48
N ASN A 285 23.93 -3.42 11.30
CA ASN A 285 23.67 -2.06 11.77
C ASN A 285 23.85 -1.93 13.29
N TYR A 286 24.22 -3.04 13.96
CA TYR A 286 24.46 -3.10 15.39
C TYR A 286 25.93 -3.42 15.65
N ASP A 287 26.68 -2.45 16.16
CA ASP A 287 28.06 -2.64 16.60
C ASP A 287 28.04 -3.27 17.99
N VAL A 288 28.00 -4.61 18.05
CA VAL A 288 27.97 -5.38 19.28
C VAL A 288 29.37 -5.81 19.66
N TYR A 289 29.65 -5.85 20.96
CA TYR A 289 30.94 -6.27 21.47
C TYR A 289 31.23 -7.74 21.17
N ASN A 290 32.45 -8.05 20.69
CA ASN A 290 32.99 -9.39 20.77
C ASN A 290 33.36 -9.74 22.24
N LEU A 291 33.74 -11.00 22.50
CA LEU A 291 34.02 -11.46 23.89
C LEU A 291 35.09 -10.64 24.60
N LYS A 292 36.20 -10.26 23.93
CA LYS A 292 37.25 -9.47 24.55
C LYS A 292 36.83 -8.05 24.85
N GLU A 293 36.13 -7.43 23.96
CA GLU A 293 35.56 -6.09 24.12
C GLU A 293 34.53 -6.08 25.25
N TRP A 294 33.66 -7.07 25.31
CA TRP A 294 32.68 -7.24 26.37
C TRP A 294 33.36 -7.45 27.74
N MET A 295 34.40 -8.32 27.84
CA MET A 295 35.12 -8.53 29.09
C MET A 295 35.80 -7.25 29.61
N ASN A 296 36.35 -6.44 28.70
CA ASN A 296 36.91 -5.14 29.07
C ASN A 296 35.80 -4.15 29.48
N ALA A 297 34.68 -4.08 28.76
CA ALA A 297 33.55 -3.25 29.12
C ALA A 297 32.98 -3.63 30.49
N MET A 298 32.86 -4.93 30.79
CA MET A 298 32.41 -5.43 32.08
C MET A 298 33.39 -5.06 33.22
N ASN A 299 34.71 -5.15 33.00
CA ASN A 299 35.68 -4.69 33.98
C ASN A 299 35.54 -3.18 34.25
N THR A 300 35.33 -2.38 33.20
CA THR A 300 35.12 -0.93 33.35
C THR A 300 33.81 -0.65 34.10
N ALA A 301 32.70 -1.27 33.69
CA ALA A 301 31.40 -1.07 34.33
C ALA A 301 31.41 -1.50 35.82
N THR A 302 32.00 -2.64 36.14
CA THR A 302 32.11 -3.11 37.55
C THR A 302 33.04 -2.24 38.39
N TRP A 303 34.07 -1.68 37.77
CA TRP A 303 34.94 -0.71 38.43
C TRP A 303 34.18 0.61 38.70
N ASP A 304 33.50 1.16 37.71
CA ASP A 304 32.79 2.41 37.89
C ASP A 304 31.63 2.26 38.88
N LEU A 305 30.88 1.14 38.84
CA LEU A 305 29.86 0.83 39.83
C LEU A 305 30.44 0.74 41.25
N TRP A 306 31.57 0.04 41.42
CA TRP A 306 32.24 -0.04 42.74
C TRP A 306 32.71 1.32 43.25
N MET A 307 33.28 2.17 42.36
CA MET A 307 33.63 3.56 42.70
C MET A 307 32.41 4.37 43.11
N TYR A 308 31.33 4.25 42.35
CA TYR A 308 30.08 4.92 42.67
C TYR A 308 29.50 4.50 44.03
N GLU A 309 29.40 3.21 44.30
CA GLU A 309 28.91 2.68 45.58
C GLU A 309 29.78 3.08 46.77
N ASN A 310 31.07 3.25 46.55
CA ASN A 310 32.02 3.63 47.59
C ASN A 310 32.26 5.15 47.65
N ASN A 311 31.51 5.97 46.92
CA ASN A 311 31.65 7.44 46.83
C ASN A 311 33.08 7.89 46.48
N VAL A 312 33.75 7.18 45.58
CA VAL A 312 35.10 7.53 45.12
C VAL A 312 34.99 8.61 44.07
N TYR A 313 35.93 9.57 44.07
CA TYR A 313 36.02 10.56 43.01
C TYR A 313 36.10 9.88 41.62
N PRO A 314 35.30 10.29 40.55
CA PRO A 314 34.47 11.51 40.50
C PRO A 314 33.03 11.34 41.01
N TYR A 315 32.62 10.19 41.52
CA TYR A 315 31.26 9.90 41.97
C TYR A 315 30.98 10.38 43.41
N GLY A 316 31.98 10.77 44.14
CA GLY A 316 31.89 11.28 45.49
C GLY A 316 33.16 11.96 45.97
N ASP A 317 33.34 12.11 47.29
CA ASP A 317 34.39 12.88 47.92
C ASP A 317 35.56 12.06 48.47
N ARG A 318 35.45 10.71 48.40
CA ARG A 318 36.51 9.83 48.91
C ARG A 318 37.60 9.61 47.87
N THR A 319 38.82 9.48 48.35
CA THR A 319 39.92 9.03 47.50
C THR A 319 39.83 7.51 47.26
N LEU A 320 40.42 7.06 46.16
CA LEU A 320 40.48 5.65 45.82
C LEU A 320 41.14 4.82 46.93
N GLN A 321 42.21 5.36 47.57
CA GLN A 321 42.94 4.65 48.65
C GLN A 321 42.06 4.44 49.90
N GLU A 322 41.32 5.46 50.32
CA GLU A 322 40.36 5.35 51.43
C GLU A 322 39.28 4.31 51.19
N ALA A 323 38.83 4.20 49.94
CA ALA A 323 37.81 3.21 49.57
C ALA A 323 38.37 1.78 49.51
N ILE A 324 39.62 1.62 49.07
CA ILE A 324 40.31 0.33 49.09
C ILE A 324 40.57 -0.14 50.52
N ASP A 325 41.04 0.77 51.39
CA ASP A 325 41.37 0.44 52.80
C ASP A 325 40.08 0.16 53.62
N SER A 326 38.99 0.82 53.32
CA SER A 326 37.73 0.68 54.04
C SER A 326 36.53 0.87 53.06
N PRO A 327 36.15 -0.17 52.34
CA PRO A 327 35.02 -0.08 51.45
C PRO A 327 33.74 0.29 52.18
N LYS A 328 32.96 1.27 51.68
CA LYS A 328 31.72 1.78 52.30
C LYS A 328 30.64 0.69 52.38
N ASN A 329 30.56 -0.18 51.39
CA ASN A 329 29.68 -1.33 51.36
C ASN A 329 30.26 -2.62 51.96
N GLY A 330 31.52 -2.54 52.51
CA GLY A 330 32.24 -3.68 53.07
C GLY A 330 32.75 -4.68 52.02
N VAL A 331 32.62 -4.39 50.75
CA VAL A 331 33.03 -5.28 49.65
C VAL A 331 34.25 -4.68 48.95
N ALA A 332 35.37 -5.38 48.99
CA ALA A 332 36.56 -5.00 48.23
C ALA A 332 36.33 -5.15 46.72
N TYR A 333 36.90 -4.25 45.94
CA TYR A 333 36.86 -4.36 44.49
C TYR A 333 37.52 -5.69 44.04
N LYS A 334 36.82 -6.38 43.15
CA LYS A 334 37.32 -7.59 42.51
C LYS A 334 37.18 -7.45 41.02
N LEU A 335 38.26 -7.59 40.29
CA LEU A 335 38.26 -7.59 38.83
C LEU A 335 37.38 -8.74 38.30
N SER A 336 36.48 -8.46 37.42
CA SER A 336 35.61 -9.49 36.82
C SER A 336 36.42 -10.45 35.96
N PHE A 337 37.36 -9.92 35.18
CA PHE A 337 38.21 -10.69 34.27
C PHE A 337 39.64 -10.19 34.35
N THR A 338 40.57 -11.10 34.52
CA THR A 338 42.02 -10.80 34.53
C THR A 338 42.56 -10.61 33.12
N ASP A 339 43.62 -9.83 32.92
CA ASP A 339 44.29 -9.66 31.63
C ASP A 339 44.66 -11.00 30.96
N LYS A 340 45.02 -12.00 31.76
CA LYS A 340 45.32 -13.34 31.27
C LYS A 340 44.08 -14.05 30.71
N GLN A 341 42.92 -13.87 31.35
CA GLN A 341 41.65 -14.42 30.86
C GLN A 341 41.21 -13.71 29.56
N ILE A 342 41.32 -12.37 29.53
CA ILE A 342 41.00 -11.56 28.33
C ILE A 342 41.94 -11.95 27.17
N ALA A 343 43.25 -12.08 27.43
CA ALA A 343 44.20 -12.48 26.39
C ALA A 343 43.96 -13.91 25.86
N ALA A 344 43.50 -14.81 26.74
CA ALA A 344 43.19 -16.20 26.41
C ALA A 344 41.78 -16.37 25.78
N ALA A 345 40.91 -15.35 25.87
CA ALA A 345 39.55 -15.39 25.32
C ALA A 345 39.58 -15.50 23.79
N GLY A 346 38.71 -16.31 23.24
CA GLY A 346 38.40 -16.38 21.80
C GLY A 346 37.55 -15.21 21.34
N GLU A 347 36.87 -15.40 20.21
CA GLU A 347 35.93 -14.42 19.69
C GLU A 347 34.60 -14.38 20.48
N GLY A 348 34.26 -15.47 21.17
CA GLY A 348 32.95 -15.64 21.82
C GLY A 348 31.86 -16.12 20.88
N THR A 349 30.63 -16.00 21.32
CA THR A 349 29.46 -16.31 20.47
C THR A 349 29.01 -15.06 19.76
N ASP A 350 29.10 -15.08 18.43
CA ASP A 350 28.46 -14.08 17.57
C ASP A 350 26.97 -14.46 17.39
N TRP A 351 26.12 -13.81 18.16
CA TRP A 351 24.71 -14.12 18.21
C TRP A 351 23.97 -13.66 16.94
N LEU A 352 24.43 -12.56 16.31
CA LEU A 352 23.80 -12.06 15.08
C LEU A 352 24.15 -12.97 13.90
N ASP A 353 25.41 -13.40 13.76
CA ASP A 353 25.82 -14.35 12.73
C ASP A 353 25.09 -15.69 12.88
N LEU A 354 24.91 -16.16 14.13
CA LEU A 354 24.21 -17.41 14.42
C LEU A 354 22.76 -17.45 13.95
N ILE A 355 22.03 -16.34 14.04
CA ILE A 355 20.61 -16.26 13.66
C ILE A 355 20.41 -15.77 12.23
N THR A 356 21.47 -15.32 11.55
CA THR A 356 21.37 -14.74 10.20
C THR A 356 21.98 -15.67 9.15
N ARG A 357 21.55 -15.50 7.91
CA ARG A 357 22.11 -16.19 6.74
C ARG A 357 22.01 -15.32 5.51
N ASN A 358 22.70 -15.70 4.45
CA ASN A 358 22.42 -15.19 3.13
C ASN A 358 21.06 -15.72 2.64
N GLY A 359 20.12 -14.82 2.49
CA GLY A 359 18.79 -15.13 1.95
C GLY A 359 18.80 -15.19 0.44
N SER A 360 17.73 -15.70 -0.14
CA SER A 360 17.55 -15.74 -1.59
C SER A 360 16.09 -15.57 -1.98
N VAL A 361 15.87 -14.90 -3.12
CA VAL A 361 14.55 -14.80 -3.74
C VAL A 361 14.62 -15.37 -5.15
N GLN A 362 13.73 -16.30 -5.45
CA GLN A 362 13.54 -16.76 -6.82
C GLN A 362 12.08 -16.60 -7.23
N GLN A 363 11.89 -16.17 -8.47
CA GLN A 363 10.57 -15.99 -9.04
C GLN A 363 10.56 -16.53 -10.46
N HIS A 364 9.52 -17.29 -10.80
CA HIS A 364 9.29 -17.81 -12.13
C HIS A 364 7.85 -17.52 -12.54
N ASN A 365 7.67 -16.90 -13.68
CA ASN A 365 6.37 -16.55 -14.21
C ASN A 365 6.24 -17.05 -15.65
N VAL A 366 5.17 -17.80 -15.93
CA VAL A 366 4.79 -18.22 -17.27
C VAL A 366 3.43 -17.62 -17.58
N SER A 367 3.31 -16.92 -18.68
CA SER A 367 2.03 -16.38 -19.13
C SER A 367 1.75 -16.71 -20.57
N VAL A 368 0.48 -16.90 -20.88
CA VAL A 368 -0.07 -17.15 -22.21
C VAL A 368 -1.18 -16.15 -22.46
N GLN A 369 -1.03 -15.31 -23.45
CA GLN A 369 -2.05 -14.35 -23.81
C GLN A 369 -2.33 -14.37 -25.31
N GLY A 370 -3.56 -14.09 -25.69
CA GLY A 370 -3.94 -14.04 -27.10
C GLY A 370 -5.41 -13.69 -27.25
N GLY A 371 -5.87 -13.65 -28.47
CA GLY A 371 -7.25 -13.43 -28.73
C GLY A 371 -7.63 -13.25 -30.19
N SER A 372 -8.91 -13.27 -30.43
CA SER A 372 -9.56 -12.95 -31.70
C SER A 372 -10.44 -11.72 -31.49
N LYS A 373 -11.15 -11.29 -32.53
CA LYS A 373 -12.17 -10.20 -32.43
C LYS A 373 -13.25 -10.48 -31.37
N ASN A 374 -13.50 -11.74 -31.08
CA ASN A 374 -14.62 -12.13 -30.20
C ASN A 374 -14.16 -12.66 -28.85
N THR A 375 -12.97 -13.24 -28.77
CA THR A 375 -12.48 -13.89 -27.54
C THR A 375 -11.06 -13.44 -27.24
N ASN A 376 -10.84 -12.87 -26.08
CA ASN A 376 -9.51 -12.55 -25.57
C ASN A 376 -9.27 -13.36 -24.30
N PHE A 377 -8.08 -13.86 -24.14
CA PHE A 377 -7.72 -14.63 -22.96
C PHE A 377 -6.29 -14.32 -22.49
N MET A 378 -6.10 -14.41 -21.19
CA MET A 378 -4.78 -14.38 -20.56
C MET A 378 -4.79 -15.41 -19.42
N MET A 379 -3.73 -16.21 -19.37
CA MET A 379 -3.46 -17.14 -18.28
C MET A 379 -2.05 -16.93 -17.78
N SER A 380 -1.83 -16.97 -16.47
CA SER A 380 -0.49 -16.96 -15.89
C SER A 380 -0.37 -17.96 -14.75
N LEU A 381 0.87 -18.47 -14.58
CA LEU A 381 1.30 -19.29 -13.46
C LEU A 381 2.55 -18.67 -12.88
N ASN A 382 2.58 -18.51 -11.58
CA ASN A 382 3.73 -17.93 -10.88
C ASN A 382 4.15 -18.82 -9.71
N TYR A 383 5.45 -19.00 -9.59
CA TYR A 383 6.13 -19.55 -8.41
C TYR A 383 7.06 -18.48 -7.85
N TYR A 384 6.99 -18.27 -6.56
CA TYR A 384 7.83 -17.35 -5.81
C TYR A 384 8.31 -18.03 -4.53
N ASP A 385 9.61 -17.97 -4.25
CA ASP A 385 10.23 -18.54 -3.05
C ASP A 385 11.23 -17.50 -2.51
N ASN A 386 10.95 -17.00 -1.31
CA ASN A 386 11.80 -16.07 -0.58
C ASN A 386 12.28 -16.75 0.70
N ARG A 387 13.57 -17.05 0.76
CA ARG A 387 14.26 -17.46 1.98
C ARG A 387 14.82 -16.22 2.64
N GLY A 388 14.32 -15.89 3.82
CA GLY A 388 14.73 -14.69 4.55
C GLY A 388 16.16 -14.74 5.06
N ILE A 389 16.66 -13.57 5.43
CA ILE A 389 18.00 -13.41 6.03
C ILE A 389 18.07 -13.90 7.48
N ILE A 390 16.95 -14.00 8.18
CA ILE A 390 16.87 -14.66 9.48
C ILE A 390 16.65 -16.15 9.25
N GLU A 391 17.37 -17.01 9.98
CA GLU A 391 17.18 -18.46 9.92
C GLU A 391 15.71 -18.83 10.20
N ASN A 392 15.21 -19.89 9.56
CA ASN A 392 13.85 -20.36 9.68
C ASN A 392 12.76 -19.38 9.22
N SER A 393 13.14 -18.28 8.52
CA SER A 393 12.16 -17.38 7.90
C SER A 393 12.00 -17.63 6.41
N GLY A 394 10.76 -17.60 5.91
CA GLY A 394 10.53 -17.81 4.49
C GLY A 394 9.08 -17.61 4.05
N MET A 395 8.90 -17.43 2.74
CA MET A 395 7.58 -17.40 2.11
C MET A 395 7.64 -18.06 0.74
N LYS A 396 6.72 -19.01 0.50
CA LYS A 396 6.49 -19.59 -0.82
C LYS A 396 5.09 -19.26 -1.31
N ARG A 397 5.00 -18.79 -2.55
CA ARG A 397 3.71 -18.51 -3.20
C ARG A 397 3.59 -19.27 -4.51
N TYR A 398 2.45 -19.92 -4.68
CA TYR A 398 1.99 -20.49 -5.93
C TYR A 398 0.74 -19.71 -6.34
N SER A 399 0.74 -19.07 -7.50
CA SER A 399 -0.45 -18.37 -7.98
C SER A 399 -0.78 -18.72 -9.42
N ALA A 400 -2.07 -18.74 -9.70
CA ALA A 400 -2.62 -18.94 -11.02
C ALA A 400 -3.66 -17.87 -11.31
N LYS A 401 -3.63 -17.32 -12.52
CA LYS A 401 -4.61 -16.34 -12.99
C LYS A 401 -5.17 -16.77 -14.32
N ILE A 402 -6.48 -16.56 -14.49
CA ILE A 402 -7.20 -16.78 -15.73
C ILE A 402 -8.10 -15.57 -15.96
N ASN A 403 -7.97 -14.96 -17.12
CA ASN A 403 -8.89 -13.93 -17.61
C ASN A 403 -9.38 -14.34 -18.98
N VAL A 404 -10.70 -14.30 -19.18
CA VAL A 404 -11.34 -14.55 -20.48
C VAL A 404 -12.43 -13.52 -20.68
N ASP A 405 -12.34 -12.80 -21.78
CA ASP A 405 -13.37 -11.85 -22.23
C ASP A 405 -13.93 -12.32 -23.57
N GLN A 406 -15.27 -12.44 -23.66
CA GLN A 406 -16.00 -12.97 -24.82
C GLN A 406 -17.04 -11.98 -25.31
N VAL A 407 -16.97 -11.60 -26.58
CA VAL A 407 -18.04 -10.90 -27.29
C VAL A 407 -19.02 -11.97 -27.85
N ILE A 408 -20.19 -12.07 -27.26
CA ILE A 408 -21.23 -13.04 -27.68
C ILE A 408 -21.88 -12.54 -28.98
N ASN A 409 -22.23 -11.27 -29.01
CA ASN A 409 -22.76 -10.59 -30.18
C ASN A 409 -22.65 -9.06 -30.02
N LYS A 410 -23.21 -8.28 -30.93
CA LYS A 410 -23.13 -6.81 -30.88
C LYS A 410 -23.76 -6.16 -29.63
N TYR A 411 -24.60 -6.90 -28.90
CA TYR A 411 -25.29 -6.41 -27.70
C TYR A 411 -24.71 -6.96 -26.41
N PHE A 412 -24.14 -8.16 -26.41
CA PHE A 412 -23.73 -8.86 -25.19
C PHE A 412 -22.24 -9.19 -25.23
N LYS A 413 -21.57 -8.83 -24.13
CA LYS A 413 -20.22 -9.28 -23.83
C LYS A 413 -20.23 -9.89 -22.43
N THR A 414 -19.35 -10.84 -22.17
CA THR A 414 -19.15 -11.47 -20.87
C THR A 414 -17.67 -11.64 -20.59
N GLY A 415 -17.30 -11.70 -19.34
CA GLY A 415 -15.95 -12.00 -18.96
C GLY A 415 -15.87 -12.63 -17.57
N VAL A 416 -14.79 -13.37 -17.37
CA VAL A 416 -14.45 -14.01 -16.12
C VAL A 416 -13.01 -13.73 -15.80
N ASN A 417 -12.72 -13.35 -14.55
CA ASN A 417 -11.39 -13.18 -14.03
C ASN A 417 -11.26 -13.97 -12.71
N ILE A 418 -10.30 -14.86 -12.65
CA ILE A 418 -10.03 -15.69 -11.48
C ILE A 418 -8.55 -15.60 -11.15
N THR A 419 -8.25 -15.29 -9.89
CA THR A 419 -6.90 -15.36 -9.32
C THR A 419 -6.97 -16.30 -8.13
N ALA A 420 -6.17 -17.35 -8.14
CA ALA A 420 -6.04 -18.31 -7.05
C ALA A 420 -4.59 -18.33 -6.57
N SER A 421 -4.37 -18.34 -5.27
CA SER A 421 -3.03 -18.37 -4.72
C SER A 421 -2.97 -19.20 -3.43
N ARG A 422 -1.86 -19.91 -3.27
CA ARG A 422 -1.44 -20.57 -2.03
C ARG A 422 -0.14 -19.92 -1.56
N ILE A 423 -0.14 -19.45 -0.31
CA ILE A 423 1.01 -18.85 0.34
C ILE A 423 1.33 -19.69 1.58
N ALA A 424 2.56 -20.18 1.66
CA ALA A 424 3.09 -20.85 2.83
C ALA A 424 4.20 -19.99 3.43
N ASN A 425 4.09 -19.70 4.72
CA ASN A 425 5.03 -18.88 5.47
C ASN A 425 5.71 -19.70 6.56
N ASP A 426 7.01 -19.49 6.70
CA ASP A 426 7.78 -19.82 7.88
C ASP A 426 8.02 -18.50 8.62
N ASN A 427 7.35 -18.31 9.74
CA ASN A 427 7.44 -17.07 10.50
C ASN A 427 8.54 -17.16 11.54
N THR A 428 9.28 -16.06 11.66
CA THR A 428 10.24 -15.88 12.76
C THR A 428 9.52 -15.26 13.94
N GLN A 429 9.92 -15.62 15.15
CA GLN A 429 9.38 -14.97 16.34
C GLN A 429 9.74 -13.49 16.37
N LEU A 430 8.73 -12.64 16.30
CA LEU A 430 8.84 -11.20 16.52
C LEU A 430 8.49 -10.93 17.98
N GLY A 431 9.33 -10.20 18.69
CA GLY A 431 9.01 -9.79 20.05
C GLY A 431 7.87 -8.78 20.06
N ALA A 432 6.95 -8.90 21.02
CA ALA A 432 5.88 -7.94 21.14
C ALA A 432 6.30 -6.72 21.98
N GLU A 433 6.92 -6.92 23.13
CA GLU A 433 7.27 -5.80 24.02
C GLU A 433 8.33 -6.26 25.02
N GLU A 434 8.42 -6.69 26.04
CA GLU A 434 9.40 -6.90 27.10
C GLU A 434 10.24 -8.19 26.97
N TYR A 435 11.09 -8.45 27.93
CA TYR A 435 12.07 -9.54 27.92
C TYR A 435 11.47 -10.92 27.60
N GLU A 436 10.35 -11.26 28.20
CA GLU A 436 9.71 -12.57 28.01
C GLU A 436 9.18 -12.80 26.61
N LYS A 437 8.86 -11.73 25.89
CA LYS A 437 8.30 -11.75 24.53
C LYS A 437 9.32 -11.24 23.51
N SER A 438 10.62 -11.30 23.85
CA SER A 438 11.65 -10.77 22.97
C SER A 438 11.70 -11.52 21.63
N GLY A 439 11.83 -10.76 20.55
CA GLY A 439 12.05 -11.32 19.23
C GLY A 439 13.49 -11.79 19.05
N MET A 440 13.69 -12.55 17.98
CA MET A 440 14.96 -13.16 17.62
C MET A 440 16.13 -12.15 17.61
N ILE A 441 15.95 -11.02 16.92
CA ILE A 441 17.02 -10.00 16.76
C ILE A 441 17.34 -9.35 18.10
N ARG A 442 16.31 -8.97 18.89
CA ARG A 442 16.52 -8.35 20.20
C ARG A 442 17.24 -9.31 21.15
N ALA A 443 16.83 -10.59 21.15
CA ALA A 443 17.50 -11.59 21.97
C ALA A 443 18.97 -11.75 21.59
N ALA A 444 19.30 -11.76 20.29
CA ALA A 444 20.67 -11.87 19.81
C ALA A 444 21.54 -10.66 20.18
N VAL A 445 20.98 -9.46 20.08
CA VAL A 445 21.69 -8.22 20.41
C VAL A 445 21.97 -8.08 21.90
N GLN A 446 21.08 -8.60 22.77
CA GLN A 446 21.19 -8.48 24.23
C GLN A 446 21.91 -9.66 24.88
N MET A 447 22.18 -10.75 24.16
CA MET A 447 22.83 -11.92 24.75
C MET A 447 24.33 -11.71 24.87
N ASN A 448 24.88 -11.99 26.04
CA ASN A 448 26.32 -11.82 26.32
C ASN A 448 27.16 -12.79 25.47
N PRO A 449 28.28 -12.34 24.86
CA PRO A 449 29.12 -13.18 23.99
C PRO A 449 29.92 -14.27 24.74
N ASN A 450 29.95 -14.24 26.07
CA ASN A 450 30.58 -15.28 26.89
C ASN A 450 29.67 -16.50 27.12
N ILE A 451 28.40 -16.41 26.75
CA ILE A 451 27.43 -17.51 26.85
C ILE A 451 27.51 -18.34 25.57
N PRO A 452 27.69 -19.66 25.65
CA PRO A 452 27.70 -20.50 24.46
C PRO A 452 26.30 -20.70 23.93
N ALA A 453 26.18 -20.99 22.62
CA ALA A 453 24.91 -21.31 22.00
C ALA A 453 24.25 -22.54 22.64
N GLN A 454 25.07 -23.54 22.96
CA GLN A 454 24.69 -24.72 23.74
C GLN A 454 25.81 -25.03 24.73
N ASP A 455 25.45 -25.58 25.88
CA ASP A 455 26.43 -26.14 26.85
C ASP A 455 26.89 -27.56 26.44
N GLU A 456 27.80 -28.16 27.23
CA GLU A 456 28.34 -29.50 26.97
C GLU A 456 27.26 -30.59 27.01
N ASP A 457 26.14 -30.36 27.69
CA ASP A 457 25.02 -31.29 27.81
C ASP A 457 23.94 -31.04 26.70
N GLY A 458 24.16 -30.03 25.85
CA GLY A 458 23.26 -29.66 24.74
C GLY A 458 22.10 -28.75 25.16
N ASN A 459 22.10 -28.20 26.37
CA ASN A 459 21.10 -27.23 26.80
C ASN A 459 21.42 -25.83 26.27
N TYR A 460 20.42 -24.96 26.27
CA TYR A 460 20.54 -23.57 25.85
C TYR A 460 20.61 -22.63 27.06
N PRO A 461 21.82 -22.27 27.54
CA PRO A 461 21.96 -21.46 28.73
C PRO A 461 21.41 -20.06 28.54
N VAL A 462 20.78 -19.52 29.60
CA VAL A 462 20.25 -18.15 29.61
C VAL A 462 21.26 -17.19 30.23
N ASN A 463 21.11 -15.90 30.02
CA ASN A 463 21.89 -14.87 30.68
C ASN A 463 21.50 -14.83 32.17
N PRO A 464 22.48 -15.06 33.13
CA PRO A 464 22.19 -15.01 34.56
C PRO A 464 21.65 -13.64 35.04
N GLN A 465 22.00 -12.55 34.34
CA GLN A 465 21.52 -11.21 34.68
C GLN A 465 20.11 -10.96 34.12
N LEU A 466 19.71 -11.69 33.06
CA LEU A 466 18.43 -11.59 32.41
C LEU A 466 17.80 -12.98 32.22
N PRO A 467 17.43 -13.68 33.30
CA PRO A 467 17.05 -15.10 33.24
C PRO A 467 15.70 -15.34 32.52
N THR A 468 14.93 -14.30 32.28
CA THR A 468 13.67 -14.36 31.50
C THR A 468 13.89 -14.17 30.00
N GLN A 469 15.11 -13.82 29.59
CA GLN A 469 15.44 -13.67 28.17
C GLN A 469 15.85 -15.03 27.57
N PRO A 470 15.19 -15.51 26.52
CA PRO A 470 15.54 -16.77 25.90
C PRO A 470 16.88 -16.70 25.18
N ASN A 471 17.59 -17.79 25.14
CA ASN A 471 18.79 -17.97 24.32
C ASN A 471 18.40 -17.88 22.82
N PRO A 472 19.05 -17.03 22.00
CA PRO A 472 18.72 -16.87 20.58
C PRO A 472 18.78 -18.19 19.79
N ALA A 473 19.74 -19.06 20.09
CA ALA A 473 19.84 -20.37 19.42
C ALA A 473 18.63 -21.25 19.73
N SER A 474 18.07 -21.19 20.96
CA SER A 474 16.87 -21.94 21.32
C SER A 474 15.62 -21.44 20.58
N LEU A 475 15.56 -20.14 20.26
CA LEU A 475 14.43 -19.57 19.50
C LEU A 475 14.36 -20.11 18.08
N LEU A 476 15.47 -20.59 17.51
CA LEU A 476 15.50 -21.26 16.22
C LEU A 476 14.75 -22.61 16.20
N LEU A 477 14.50 -23.19 17.36
CA LEU A 477 13.73 -24.45 17.51
C LEU A 477 12.23 -24.20 17.42
N ASN A 478 11.78 -22.97 17.67
CA ASN A 478 10.37 -22.62 17.56
C ASN A 478 9.88 -22.81 16.13
N THR A 479 8.72 -23.41 16.02
CA THR A 479 8.09 -23.64 14.72
C THR A 479 6.82 -22.81 14.62
N ASP A 480 6.72 -21.97 13.59
CA ASP A 480 5.54 -21.18 13.26
C ASP A 480 5.26 -21.25 11.76
N LYS A 481 4.24 -22.00 11.39
CA LYS A 481 3.86 -22.27 10.00
C LYS A 481 2.53 -21.62 9.68
N GLY A 482 2.54 -20.68 8.74
CA GLY A 482 1.35 -20.06 8.18
C GLY A 482 1.02 -20.65 6.81
N LEU A 483 -0.26 -20.87 6.53
CA LEU A 483 -0.77 -21.25 5.22
C LEU A 483 -1.98 -20.37 4.90
N MET A 484 -2.03 -19.78 3.70
CA MET A 484 -3.17 -19.06 3.18
C MET A 484 -3.53 -19.57 1.79
N ASP A 485 -4.77 -20.03 1.62
CA ASP A 485 -5.39 -20.32 0.33
C ASP A 485 -6.41 -19.24 0.03
N ARG A 486 -6.27 -18.51 -1.09
CA ARG A 486 -7.16 -17.42 -1.47
C ARG A 486 -7.62 -17.55 -2.92
N ILE A 487 -8.90 -17.34 -3.15
CA ILE A 487 -9.52 -17.31 -4.48
C ILE A 487 -10.30 -16.02 -4.61
N LEU A 488 -9.88 -15.18 -5.56
CA LEU A 488 -10.60 -14.01 -6.01
C LEU A 488 -11.19 -14.33 -7.39
N ALA A 489 -12.51 -14.34 -7.51
CA ALA A 489 -13.21 -14.60 -8.76
C ALA A 489 -14.23 -13.51 -9.04
N ASN A 490 -14.27 -13.03 -10.28
CA ASN A 490 -15.22 -12.03 -10.74
C ASN A 490 -15.75 -12.41 -12.13
N ALA A 491 -17.05 -12.41 -12.30
CA ALA A 491 -17.72 -12.62 -13.57
C ALA A 491 -18.65 -11.45 -13.88
N TYR A 492 -18.76 -11.09 -15.16
CA TYR A 492 -19.66 -10.03 -15.57
C TYR A 492 -20.32 -10.31 -16.92
N VAL A 493 -21.48 -9.68 -17.11
CA VAL A 493 -22.18 -9.60 -18.38
C VAL A 493 -22.48 -8.13 -18.65
N THR A 494 -22.22 -7.66 -19.86
CA THR A 494 -22.64 -6.34 -20.33
C THR A 494 -23.72 -6.47 -21.40
N TYR A 495 -24.68 -5.56 -21.36
CA TYR A 495 -25.74 -5.43 -22.35
C TYR A 495 -25.76 -4.00 -22.90
N GLU A 496 -25.53 -3.84 -24.20
CA GLU A 496 -25.49 -2.58 -24.92
C GLU A 496 -26.70 -2.53 -25.90
N PRO A 497 -27.89 -2.13 -25.41
CA PRO A 497 -29.10 -2.10 -26.23
C PRO A 497 -29.05 -1.07 -27.36
N ILE A 498 -28.43 0.05 -27.10
CA ILE A 498 -28.16 1.14 -28.05
C ILE A 498 -26.75 1.61 -27.89
N LYS A 499 -26.16 2.16 -28.92
CA LYS A 499 -24.82 2.75 -28.87
C LYS A 499 -24.72 3.75 -27.72
N ASP A 500 -23.63 3.72 -27.01
CA ASP A 500 -23.28 4.61 -25.90
C ASP A 500 -24.01 4.34 -24.55
N LEU A 501 -24.97 3.37 -24.49
CA LEU A 501 -25.64 2.94 -23.25
C LEU A 501 -25.29 1.49 -22.91
N VAL A 502 -24.56 1.28 -21.81
CA VAL A 502 -24.10 -0.04 -21.38
C VAL A 502 -24.64 -0.34 -19.98
N PHE A 503 -25.36 -1.44 -19.87
CA PHE A 503 -25.68 -2.06 -18.57
C PHE A 503 -24.67 -3.16 -18.28
N LYS A 504 -24.12 -3.17 -17.07
CA LYS A 504 -23.20 -4.21 -16.62
C LYS A 504 -23.75 -4.82 -15.34
N PHE A 505 -23.91 -6.13 -15.35
CA PHE A 505 -24.12 -6.93 -14.15
C PHE A 505 -22.83 -7.67 -13.84
N SER A 506 -22.37 -7.60 -12.58
CA SER A 506 -21.18 -8.33 -12.10
C SER A 506 -21.46 -9.02 -10.78
N MET A 507 -20.83 -10.16 -10.61
CA MET A 507 -20.81 -10.94 -9.37
C MET A 507 -19.37 -11.34 -9.08
N GLY A 508 -18.93 -11.09 -7.86
CA GLY A 508 -17.59 -11.39 -7.41
C GLY A 508 -17.58 -12.12 -6.08
N MET A 509 -16.50 -12.85 -5.86
CA MET A 509 -16.23 -13.61 -4.64
C MET A 509 -14.75 -13.47 -4.29
N ASP A 510 -14.46 -13.20 -3.02
CA ASP A 510 -13.13 -13.27 -2.41
C ASP A 510 -13.24 -14.24 -1.21
N ARG A 511 -12.62 -15.40 -1.33
CA ARG A 511 -12.59 -16.40 -0.26
C ARG A 511 -11.16 -16.69 0.13
N ALA A 512 -10.88 -16.62 1.41
CA ALA A 512 -9.59 -16.97 1.97
C ALA A 512 -9.74 -17.93 3.14
N HIS A 513 -8.96 -18.97 3.14
CA HIS A 513 -8.75 -19.86 4.27
C HIS A 513 -7.30 -19.68 4.75
N GLN A 514 -7.15 -19.39 6.05
CA GLN A 514 -5.85 -19.25 6.69
C GLN A 514 -5.72 -20.25 7.82
N SER A 515 -4.55 -20.87 7.91
CA SER A 515 -4.18 -21.77 9.01
C SER A 515 -2.82 -21.32 9.57
N ARG A 516 -2.70 -21.25 10.89
CA ARG A 516 -1.43 -21.02 11.56
C ARG A 516 -1.22 -22.09 12.62
N LYS A 517 -0.03 -22.70 12.63
CA LYS A 517 0.35 -23.79 13.54
C LYS A 517 1.65 -23.44 14.19
N THR A 518 1.67 -23.40 15.52
CA THR A 518 2.87 -23.08 16.28
C THR A 518 3.24 -24.20 17.25
N TYR A 519 4.53 -24.39 17.44
CA TYR A 519 5.08 -25.27 18.46
C TYR A 519 6.31 -24.64 19.09
N MET A 520 6.36 -24.65 20.40
CA MET A 520 7.48 -24.21 21.22
C MET A 520 7.99 -25.43 21.99
N PRO A 521 9.18 -25.98 21.62
CA PRO A 521 9.71 -27.21 22.21
C PRO A 521 10.21 -27.04 23.65
N LYS A 522 10.36 -28.15 24.34
CA LYS A 522 10.86 -28.21 25.75
C LYS A 522 12.27 -27.65 25.95
N GLU A 523 13.10 -27.70 24.92
CA GLU A 523 14.46 -27.17 24.94
C GLU A 523 14.51 -25.65 24.99
N THR A 524 13.41 -24.97 24.67
CA THR A 524 13.31 -23.52 24.78
C THR A 524 12.95 -23.11 26.18
N LEU A 525 13.35 -21.91 26.61
CA LEU A 525 13.12 -21.41 27.97
C LEU A 525 11.65 -21.55 28.39
N PHE A 526 10.73 -21.05 27.59
CA PHE A 526 9.30 -21.05 27.95
C PHE A 526 8.60 -22.35 27.57
N GLY A 527 9.06 -23.04 26.55
CA GLY A 527 8.59 -24.39 26.22
C GLY A 527 8.93 -25.37 27.35
N GLY A 528 10.13 -25.26 27.95
CA GLY A 528 10.55 -26.07 29.10
C GLY A 528 9.71 -25.83 30.36
N LEU A 529 9.36 -24.57 30.64
CA LEU A 529 8.47 -24.24 31.78
C LEU A 529 7.04 -24.79 31.63
N SER A 530 6.64 -25.18 30.44
CA SER A 530 5.28 -25.66 30.13
C SER A 530 5.26 -27.06 29.54
N ASP A 531 6.39 -27.78 29.52
CA ASP A 531 6.55 -29.07 28.86
C ASP A 531 6.07 -29.11 27.41
N GLY A 532 6.47 -28.05 26.63
CA GLY A 532 6.05 -27.84 25.24
C GLY A 532 4.72 -27.11 25.13
N ILE A 533 4.60 -26.23 24.13
CA ILE A 533 3.36 -25.48 23.86
C ILE A 533 2.99 -25.62 22.39
N ALA A 534 1.78 -26.09 22.10
CA ALA A 534 1.27 -26.25 20.75
C ALA A 534 -0.02 -25.45 20.51
N THR A 535 -0.16 -24.83 19.34
CA THR A 535 -1.40 -24.18 18.92
C THR A 535 -1.75 -24.45 17.46
N ILE A 536 -3.05 -24.49 17.17
CA ILE A 536 -3.61 -24.49 15.82
C ILE A 536 -4.68 -23.42 15.79
N SER A 537 -4.60 -22.54 14.79
CA SER A 537 -5.60 -21.49 14.57
C SER A 537 -5.98 -21.44 13.10
N GLU A 538 -7.27 -21.31 12.81
CA GLU A 538 -7.81 -21.26 11.47
C GLU A 538 -8.79 -20.09 11.34
N ASN A 539 -8.72 -19.37 10.24
CA ASN A 539 -9.64 -18.30 9.85
C ASN A 539 -10.20 -18.58 8.46
N ASP A 540 -11.52 -18.50 8.33
CA ASP A 540 -12.22 -18.48 7.05
C ASP A 540 -12.83 -17.10 6.84
N SER A 541 -12.54 -16.46 5.71
CA SER A 541 -13.13 -15.18 5.30
C SER A 541 -13.78 -15.31 3.95
N GLU A 542 -15.02 -14.87 3.84
CA GLU A 542 -15.81 -14.92 2.62
C GLU A 542 -16.42 -13.54 2.35
N LYS A 543 -16.19 -13.01 1.16
CA LYS A 543 -16.82 -11.79 0.67
C LYS A 543 -17.51 -12.06 -0.66
N TYR A 544 -18.76 -11.64 -0.77
CA TYR A 544 -19.52 -11.66 -2.01
C TYR A 544 -19.97 -10.26 -2.37
N LEU A 545 -19.84 -9.90 -3.64
CA LEU A 545 -20.31 -8.63 -4.19
C LEU A 545 -21.19 -8.90 -5.39
N ILE A 546 -22.38 -8.34 -5.38
CA ILE A 546 -23.28 -8.29 -6.54
C ILE A 546 -23.47 -6.83 -6.91
N GLU A 547 -23.31 -6.52 -8.18
CA GLU A 547 -23.34 -5.15 -8.63
C GLU A 547 -24.01 -5.03 -10.01
N THR A 548 -24.81 -3.98 -10.17
CA THR A 548 -25.42 -3.60 -11.45
C THR A 548 -25.14 -2.12 -11.69
N THR A 549 -24.66 -1.81 -12.90
CA THR A 549 -24.42 -0.42 -13.32
C THR A 549 -25.02 -0.17 -14.68
N GLY A 550 -25.55 1.04 -14.89
CA GLY A 550 -25.91 1.59 -16.19
C GLY A 550 -25.00 2.78 -16.49
N SER A 551 -24.28 2.72 -17.60
CA SER A 551 -23.34 3.75 -18.03
C SER A 551 -23.79 4.34 -19.36
N TYR A 552 -23.82 5.67 -19.45
CA TYR A 552 -24.15 6.41 -20.67
C TYR A 552 -23.03 7.40 -20.97
N MET A 553 -22.43 7.29 -22.15
CA MET A 553 -21.34 8.16 -22.57
C MET A 553 -21.67 8.67 -23.99
N LYS A 554 -21.83 9.98 -24.12
CA LYS A 554 -22.18 10.58 -25.41
C LYS A 554 -21.57 11.96 -25.60
N GLU A 555 -21.10 12.20 -26.81
CA GLU A 555 -20.71 13.51 -27.30
C GLU A 555 -21.81 14.09 -28.21
N PHE A 556 -22.24 15.33 -27.91
CA PHE A 556 -23.22 16.09 -28.66
C PHE A 556 -22.54 17.29 -29.33
N ASN A 557 -22.68 17.42 -30.63
CA ASN A 557 -22.22 18.60 -31.38
C ASN A 557 -20.77 19.02 -31.16
N ARG A 558 -19.85 18.08 -30.82
CA ARG A 558 -18.45 18.30 -30.48
C ARG A 558 -18.17 19.23 -29.27
N ASN A 559 -19.22 19.85 -28.71
CA ASN A 559 -19.08 20.82 -27.63
C ASN A 559 -19.58 20.31 -26.30
N HIS A 560 -20.35 19.25 -26.26
CA HIS A 560 -20.97 18.73 -25.04
C HIS A 560 -20.68 17.24 -24.94
N ARG A 561 -19.96 16.84 -23.92
CA ARG A 561 -19.72 15.44 -23.62
C ARG A 561 -20.26 15.11 -22.23
N ILE A 562 -21.11 14.07 -22.17
CA ILE A 562 -21.69 13.56 -20.93
C ILE A 562 -21.19 12.15 -20.70
N ASN A 563 -20.78 11.88 -19.46
CA ASN A 563 -20.46 10.56 -18.95
C ASN A 563 -21.25 10.36 -17.65
N ALA A 564 -22.28 9.53 -17.68
CA ALA A 564 -23.13 9.26 -16.55
C ALA A 564 -23.08 7.78 -16.16
N VAL A 565 -23.01 7.50 -14.87
CA VAL A 565 -23.09 6.15 -14.30
C VAL A 565 -24.10 6.17 -13.17
N VAL A 566 -24.99 5.19 -13.15
CA VAL A 566 -25.90 4.89 -12.05
C VAL A 566 -25.69 3.43 -11.67
N GLY A 567 -25.62 3.13 -10.39
CA GLY A 567 -25.39 1.77 -9.95
C GLY A 567 -26.02 1.44 -8.61
N TRP A 568 -26.12 0.14 -8.39
CA TRP A 568 -26.51 -0.48 -7.14
C TRP A 568 -25.56 -1.64 -6.84
N SER A 569 -25.22 -1.83 -5.57
CA SER A 569 -24.41 -2.94 -5.11
C SER A 569 -24.87 -3.52 -3.78
N ALA A 570 -24.62 -4.81 -3.60
CA ALA A 570 -24.82 -5.53 -2.34
C ALA A 570 -23.53 -6.29 -2.03
N GLU A 571 -22.99 -6.06 -0.84
CA GLU A 571 -21.81 -6.72 -0.31
C GLU A 571 -22.17 -7.52 0.93
N PHE A 572 -21.66 -8.73 1.01
CA PHE A 572 -21.83 -9.66 2.12
C PHE A 572 -20.46 -10.12 2.56
N ASN A 573 -20.10 -9.89 3.81
CA ASN A 573 -18.85 -10.33 4.42
C ASN A 573 -19.17 -11.28 5.56
N LYS A 574 -18.43 -12.38 5.65
CA LYS A 574 -18.52 -13.36 6.72
C LYS A 574 -17.12 -13.83 7.09
N ASP A 575 -16.82 -13.75 8.37
CA ASP A 575 -15.56 -14.20 8.94
C ASP A 575 -15.86 -15.19 10.05
N TYR A 576 -15.04 -16.21 10.14
CA TYR A 576 -15.11 -17.25 11.18
C TYR A 576 -13.70 -17.65 11.57
N TYR A 577 -13.46 -17.80 12.87
CA TYR A 577 -12.19 -18.30 13.37
C TYR A 577 -12.39 -19.38 14.43
N VAL A 578 -11.42 -20.28 14.50
CA VAL A 578 -11.25 -21.25 15.57
C VAL A 578 -9.79 -21.34 15.95
N SER A 579 -9.49 -21.44 17.24
CA SER A 579 -8.16 -21.63 17.77
C SER A 579 -8.20 -22.66 18.89
N ALA A 580 -7.21 -23.54 18.90
CA ALA A 580 -7.01 -24.53 19.94
C ALA A 580 -5.54 -24.60 20.34
N GLY A 581 -5.27 -24.75 21.61
CA GLY A 581 -3.92 -24.90 22.15
C GLY A 581 -3.88 -25.83 23.36
N ASN A 582 -2.72 -26.40 23.64
CA ASN A 582 -2.43 -27.17 24.83
C ASN A 582 -0.92 -27.13 25.12
N ASN A 583 -0.55 -27.51 26.31
CA ASN A 583 0.83 -27.67 26.79
C ASN A 583 0.96 -28.95 27.64
N GLY A 584 2.15 -29.24 28.15
CA GLY A 584 2.39 -30.43 28.98
C GLY A 584 2.48 -31.71 28.13
N PHE A 585 3.32 -31.72 27.08
CA PHE A 585 3.50 -32.86 26.20
C PHE A 585 4.63 -33.76 26.71
N ILE A 586 4.44 -35.09 26.67
CA ILE A 586 5.49 -36.05 27.03
C ILE A 586 6.65 -36.00 26.03
N THR A 587 6.38 -35.72 24.76
CA THR A 587 7.35 -35.67 23.67
C THR A 587 7.03 -34.56 22.67
N ASP A 588 8.06 -33.93 22.11
CA ASP A 588 7.97 -32.91 21.06
C ASP A 588 7.77 -33.51 19.65
N ALA A 589 7.83 -34.83 19.50
CA ALA A 589 7.83 -35.50 18.19
C ALA A 589 6.53 -35.27 17.37
N PHE A 590 5.41 -35.00 18.03
CA PHE A 590 4.13 -34.79 17.36
C PHE A 590 3.87 -33.30 17.04
N LEU A 591 4.64 -32.38 17.59
CA LEU A 591 4.42 -30.93 17.47
C LEU A 591 2.94 -30.60 17.81
N TRP A 592 2.23 -29.93 16.92
CA TRP A 592 0.79 -29.63 17.04
C TRP A 592 -0.15 -30.77 16.61
N ASN A 593 0.35 -31.91 16.09
CA ASN A 593 -0.51 -32.94 15.48
C ASN A 593 -1.24 -33.80 16.52
N SER A 594 -1.03 -33.58 17.81
CA SER A 594 -1.69 -34.31 18.90
C SER A 594 -1.97 -33.39 20.10
N LEU A 595 -2.76 -32.35 19.93
CA LEU A 595 -3.11 -31.44 21.03
C LEU A 595 -3.75 -32.14 22.21
N GLN A 596 -4.52 -33.21 21.98
CA GLN A 596 -5.17 -34.00 23.03
C GLN A 596 -4.23 -34.72 23.97
N SER A 597 -2.95 -34.96 23.58
CA SER A 597 -1.94 -35.66 24.38
C SER A 597 -1.24 -34.76 25.41
N GLY A 598 -1.44 -33.46 25.36
CA GLY A 598 -0.94 -32.56 26.38
C GLY A 598 -1.75 -32.67 27.67
N GLU A 599 -1.07 -32.67 28.80
CA GLU A 599 -1.67 -32.77 30.15
C GLU A 599 -2.06 -31.40 30.71
N GLY A 600 -1.66 -30.30 30.07
CA GLY A 600 -1.92 -28.94 30.50
C GLY A 600 -3.37 -28.45 30.28
N THR A 601 -3.54 -27.13 30.46
CA THR A 601 -4.86 -26.50 30.26
C THR A 601 -5.17 -26.36 28.79
N LYS A 602 -6.22 -27.04 28.32
CA LYS A 602 -6.73 -26.94 26.95
C LYS A 602 -7.37 -25.57 26.74
N GLN A 603 -6.83 -24.83 25.79
CA GLN A 603 -7.35 -23.53 25.37
C GLN A 603 -8.13 -23.70 24.08
N VAL A 604 -9.38 -23.24 24.05
CA VAL A 604 -10.21 -23.26 22.85
C VAL A 604 -10.92 -21.93 22.72
N ALA A 605 -10.86 -21.32 21.56
CA ALA A 605 -11.58 -20.11 21.23
C ALA A 605 -12.19 -20.23 19.83
N SER A 606 -13.37 -19.67 19.66
CA SER A 606 -14.00 -19.55 18.34
C SER A 606 -14.88 -18.31 18.29
N GLY A 607 -15.08 -17.78 17.11
CA GLY A 607 -15.97 -16.66 16.90
C GLY A 607 -16.29 -16.47 15.42
N GLY A 608 -17.28 -15.65 15.15
CA GLY A 608 -17.65 -15.30 13.80
C GLY A 608 -18.32 -13.95 13.72
N SER A 609 -18.22 -13.33 12.57
CA SER A 609 -18.84 -12.05 12.28
C SER A 609 -19.48 -12.07 10.88
N GLU A 610 -20.58 -11.33 10.75
CA GLU A 610 -21.26 -11.14 9.48
C GLU A 610 -21.66 -9.68 9.35
N ASN A 611 -21.28 -9.04 8.24
CA ASN A 611 -21.75 -7.71 7.92
C ASN A 611 -22.24 -7.59 6.47
N LYS A 612 -23.13 -6.64 6.24
CA LYS A 612 -23.79 -6.41 4.95
C LYS A 612 -23.78 -4.91 4.65
N ILE A 613 -23.47 -4.58 3.39
CA ILE A 613 -23.52 -3.20 2.91
C ILE A 613 -24.36 -3.19 1.62
N TYR A 614 -25.39 -2.35 1.58
CA TYR A 614 -26.19 -2.07 0.39
C TYR A 614 -25.91 -0.63 -0.03
N SER A 615 -25.69 -0.43 -1.33
CA SER A 615 -25.32 0.89 -1.85
C SER A 615 -26.10 1.24 -3.10
N ALA A 616 -26.44 2.53 -3.23
CA ALA A 616 -26.92 3.12 -4.47
C ALA A 616 -26.06 4.34 -4.79
N PHE A 617 -25.63 4.48 -6.05
CA PHE A 617 -24.73 5.56 -6.43
C PHE A 617 -25.01 6.08 -7.83
N ALA A 618 -24.67 7.35 -8.04
CA ALA A 618 -24.72 8.00 -9.33
C ALA A 618 -23.53 8.95 -9.48
N ARG A 619 -22.95 9.01 -10.68
CA ARG A 619 -21.94 10.00 -11.07
C ARG A 619 -22.28 10.56 -12.44
N VAL A 620 -22.17 11.87 -12.57
CA VAL A 620 -22.34 12.59 -13.83
C VAL A 620 -21.10 13.45 -14.05
N GLY A 621 -20.41 13.17 -15.13
CA GLY A 621 -19.36 14.01 -15.69
C GLY A 621 -19.88 14.77 -16.91
N TYR A 622 -19.65 16.07 -16.94
CA TYR A 622 -20.02 16.94 -18.06
C TYR A 622 -18.82 17.77 -18.50
N THR A 623 -18.48 17.70 -19.77
CA THR A 623 -17.44 18.51 -20.38
C THR A 623 -18.03 19.40 -21.43
N PHE A 624 -17.79 20.72 -21.32
CA PHE A 624 -18.23 21.72 -22.24
C PHE A 624 -17.05 22.30 -23.02
N MET A 625 -17.11 22.20 -24.36
CA MET A 625 -16.08 22.69 -25.29
C MET A 625 -14.66 22.16 -25.04
N ASP A 626 -14.52 21.00 -24.43
CA ASP A 626 -13.27 20.45 -23.95
C ASP A 626 -12.51 21.34 -22.95
N ARG A 627 -13.12 22.41 -22.43
CA ARG A 627 -12.54 23.42 -21.55
C ARG A 627 -13.03 23.34 -20.12
N TYR A 628 -14.35 23.28 -19.94
CA TYR A 628 -14.98 23.32 -18.63
C TYR A 628 -15.49 21.94 -18.26
N LEU A 629 -15.02 21.40 -17.17
CA LEU A 629 -15.34 20.06 -16.70
C LEU A 629 -16.02 20.14 -15.34
N LEU A 630 -17.12 19.41 -15.20
CA LEU A 630 -17.87 19.23 -13.97
C LEU A 630 -18.02 17.73 -13.71
N THR A 631 -17.74 17.30 -12.50
CA THR A 631 -18.11 15.94 -12.03
C THR A 631 -18.91 16.09 -10.74
N ALA A 632 -20.07 15.45 -10.69
CA ALA A 632 -20.89 15.35 -9.50
C ALA A 632 -21.15 13.86 -9.19
N THR A 633 -20.94 13.47 -7.94
CA THR A 633 -21.17 12.10 -7.48
C THR A 633 -22.06 12.13 -6.23
N PHE A 634 -22.99 11.20 -6.17
CA PHE A 634 -23.81 10.96 -5.00
C PHE A 634 -23.83 9.46 -4.71
N ARG A 635 -23.62 9.12 -3.45
CA ARG A 635 -23.70 7.74 -2.99
C ARG A 635 -24.44 7.66 -1.66
N ALA A 636 -25.25 6.62 -1.52
CA ALA A 636 -25.92 6.25 -0.28
C ALA A 636 -25.52 4.81 0.08
N ASP A 637 -24.97 4.61 1.25
CA ASP A 637 -24.56 3.30 1.78
C ASP A 637 -25.34 2.98 3.04
N GLY A 638 -25.91 1.76 3.09
CA GLY A 638 -26.59 1.21 4.26
C GLY A 638 -25.80 0.04 4.85
N ALA A 639 -25.25 0.18 6.06
CA ALA A 639 -24.47 -0.84 6.73
C ALA A 639 -25.21 -1.52 7.88
N SER A 640 -25.04 -2.84 8.01
CA SER A 640 -25.66 -3.63 9.09
C SER A 640 -25.07 -3.35 10.48
N VAL A 641 -23.87 -2.77 10.54
CA VAL A 641 -23.15 -2.48 11.80
C VAL A 641 -23.79 -1.37 12.62
N PHE A 642 -24.70 -0.58 12.03
CA PHE A 642 -25.40 0.51 12.71
C PHE A 642 -26.85 0.18 13.03
N ALA A 643 -27.41 0.85 14.04
CA ALA A 643 -28.81 0.75 14.42
C ALA A 643 -29.77 1.21 13.31
N ARG A 644 -31.02 0.84 13.41
CA ARG A 644 -32.04 1.05 12.36
C ARG A 644 -32.11 2.48 11.84
N ASN A 645 -32.00 3.47 12.72
CA ASN A 645 -32.15 4.89 12.40
C ASN A 645 -30.87 5.51 11.78
N HIS A 646 -29.72 4.86 11.89
CA HIS A 646 -28.41 5.38 11.47
C HIS A 646 -27.70 4.50 10.43
N LYS A 647 -28.39 3.49 9.87
CA LYS A 647 -27.82 2.57 8.88
C LYS A 647 -27.33 3.27 7.60
N TRP A 648 -28.03 4.32 7.19
CA TRP A 648 -27.76 4.99 5.90
C TRP A 648 -26.87 6.20 6.08
N GLY A 649 -25.75 6.22 5.37
CA GLY A 649 -24.87 7.36 5.16
C GLY A 649 -25.02 7.92 3.75
N TYR A 650 -24.87 9.25 3.57
CA TYR A 650 -25.01 9.96 2.31
C TYR A 650 -23.75 10.74 2.00
N PHE A 651 -23.16 10.50 0.84
CA PHE A 651 -21.83 10.97 0.47
C PHE A 651 -21.86 11.72 -0.88
N PRO A 652 -22.23 13.02 -0.88
CA PRO A 652 -22.14 13.86 -2.05
C PRO A 652 -20.72 14.35 -2.32
N SER A 653 -20.36 14.53 -3.60
CA SER A 653 -19.14 15.22 -3.99
C SER A 653 -19.33 15.99 -5.30
N VAL A 654 -18.55 17.06 -5.46
CA VAL A 654 -18.51 17.87 -6.68
C VAL A 654 -17.07 18.27 -6.97
N ALA A 655 -16.71 18.25 -8.26
CA ALA A 655 -15.42 18.72 -8.75
C ALA A 655 -15.58 19.51 -10.03
N LEU A 656 -14.79 20.57 -10.14
CA LEU A 656 -14.70 21.44 -11.29
C LEU A 656 -13.26 21.48 -11.79
N ALA A 657 -13.06 21.49 -13.12
CA ALA A 657 -11.76 21.74 -13.71
C ALA A 657 -11.91 22.62 -14.95
N TRP A 658 -10.87 23.40 -15.24
CA TRP A 658 -10.80 24.27 -16.38
C TRP A 658 -9.53 24.01 -17.19
N ASN A 659 -9.71 23.49 -18.42
CA ASN A 659 -8.60 23.33 -19.36
C ASN A 659 -8.22 24.70 -19.96
N MET A 660 -7.50 25.50 -19.20
CA MET A 660 -7.15 26.88 -19.55
C MET A 660 -6.30 26.94 -20.84
N ALA A 661 -5.45 25.96 -21.08
CA ALA A 661 -4.62 25.87 -22.30
C ALA A 661 -5.44 25.80 -23.59
N GLU A 662 -6.71 25.35 -23.53
CA GLU A 662 -7.61 25.27 -24.68
C GLU A 662 -8.36 26.59 -24.97
N GLU A 663 -8.14 27.62 -24.13
CA GLU A 663 -8.77 28.91 -24.34
C GLU A 663 -8.10 29.71 -25.48
N PRO A 664 -8.89 30.51 -26.23
CA PRO A 664 -8.36 31.32 -27.36
C PRO A 664 -7.24 32.29 -26.95
N PHE A 665 -7.28 32.83 -25.73
CA PHE A 665 -6.27 33.74 -25.25
C PHE A 665 -4.92 33.03 -24.96
N MET A 666 -4.92 31.72 -24.82
CA MET A 666 -3.71 30.88 -24.61
C MET A 666 -3.07 30.43 -25.94
N GLU A 667 -3.71 30.69 -27.09
CA GLU A 667 -3.21 30.25 -28.41
C GLU A 667 -1.76 30.66 -28.69
N PRO A 668 -1.31 31.91 -28.34
CA PRO A 668 0.08 32.30 -28.52
C PRO A 668 1.08 31.51 -27.64
N ALA A 669 0.62 30.97 -26.51
CA ALA A 669 1.43 30.24 -25.54
C ALA A 669 1.42 28.73 -25.78
N ARG A 670 0.63 28.18 -26.68
CA ARG A 670 0.44 26.74 -26.91
C ARG A 670 1.70 25.97 -27.27
N SER A 671 2.65 26.64 -27.91
CA SER A 671 3.97 26.05 -28.24
C SER A 671 4.81 25.77 -26.99
N VAL A 672 4.51 26.44 -25.88
CA VAL A 672 5.19 26.27 -24.58
C VAL A 672 4.29 25.56 -23.58
N VAL A 673 3.03 25.98 -23.46
CA VAL A 673 2.05 25.46 -22.49
C VAL A 673 1.07 24.55 -23.21
N SER A 674 1.30 23.25 -23.16
CA SER A 674 0.45 22.24 -23.77
C SER A 674 -0.70 21.79 -22.86
N MET A 675 -0.59 21.98 -21.54
CA MET A 675 -1.68 21.80 -20.58
C MET A 675 -1.52 22.77 -19.41
N LEU A 676 -2.62 23.39 -19.03
CA LEU A 676 -2.73 24.17 -17.80
C LEU A 676 -4.18 24.00 -17.31
N LYS A 677 -4.36 23.21 -16.25
CA LYS A 677 -5.68 22.79 -15.78
C LYS A 677 -5.82 22.98 -14.28
N PRO A 678 -6.26 24.16 -13.80
CA PRO A 678 -6.71 24.31 -12.43
C PRO A 678 -7.97 23.48 -12.18
N ARG A 679 -8.07 22.93 -10.98
CA ARG A 679 -9.20 22.11 -10.52
C ARG A 679 -9.49 22.34 -9.04
N VAL A 680 -10.75 22.20 -8.68
CA VAL A 680 -11.22 22.29 -7.30
C VAL A 680 -12.24 21.20 -7.05
N SER A 681 -12.17 20.57 -5.90
CA SER A 681 -13.17 19.59 -5.48
C SER A 681 -13.53 19.74 -4.00
N TYR A 682 -14.79 19.38 -3.71
CA TYR A 682 -15.27 19.21 -2.34
C TYR A 682 -16.14 17.95 -2.31
N GLY A 683 -15.95 17.14 -1.26
CA GLY A 683 -16.77 15.94 -1.11
C GLY A 683 -16.75 15.38 0.29
N THR A 684 -17.65 14.42 0.49
CA THR A 684 -17.75 13.67 1.73
C THR A 684 -17.66 12.18 1.47
N VAL A 685 -17.00 11.46 2.36
CA VAL A 685 -16.94 10.00 2.37
C VAL A 685 -17.15 9.50 3.80
N GLY A 686 -17.74 8.33 3.95
CA GLY A 686 -18.01 7.72 5.25
C GLY A 686 -16.98 6.67 5.62
N ASN A 687 -16.97 6.28 6.90
CA ASN A 687 -16.25 5.13 7.40
C ASN A 687 -17.14 4.36 8.39
N ALA A 688 -17.22 3.04 8.27
CA ALA A 688 -17.93 2.14 9.16
C ALA A 688 -16.99 1.12 9.83
N THR A 689 -15.69 1.21 9.57
CA THR A 689 -14.67 0.37 10.22
C THR A 689 -14.35 0.92 11.61
N GLY A 690 -13.79 0.11 12.48
CA GLY A 690 -13.44 0.52 13.84
C GLY A 690 -14.52 0.28 14.90
N VAL A 691 -15.65 -0.27 14.51
CA VAL A 691 -16.66 -0.79 15.46
C VAL A 691 -16.92 -2.26 15.17
N THR A 692 -17.13 -3.03 16.24
CA THR A 692 -17.51 -4.44 16.11
C THR A 692 -18.92 -4.56 15.54
N ASN A 693 -19.20 -5.67 14.87
CA ASN A 693 -20.56 -5.95 14.41
C ASN A 693 -21.54 -5.90 15.58
N ASN A 694 -22.69 -5.25 15.32
CA ASN A 694 -23.74 -5.02 16.34
C ASN A 694 -23.27 -4.18 17.56
N ALA A 695 -22.27 -3.29 17.40
CA ALA A 695 -21.82 -2.40 18.49
C ALA A 695 -22.91 -1.48 19.04
N PHE A 696 -24.01 -1.30 18.28
CA PHE A 696 -25.20 -0.57 18.72
C PHE A 696 -26.08 -1.33 19.73
N ALA A 697 -25.90 -2.65 19.89
CA ALA A 697 -26.73 -3.50 20.74
C ALA A 697 -25.99 -3.95 21.98
N ALA A 698 -26.72 -4.17 23.06
CA ALA A 698 -26.18 -4.83 24.26
C ALA A 698 -25.70 -6.25 23.92
N TYR A 699 -24.58 -6.61 24.51
CA TYR A 699 -23.99 -7.93 24.34
C TYR A 699 -23.78 -8.61 25.69
N TYR A 700 -24.21 -9.85 25.80
CA TYR A 700 -24.02 -10.66 27.01
C TYR A 700 -22.95 -11.71 26.71
N ALA A 701 -21.87 -11.68 27.46
CA ALA A 701 -20.78 -12.65 27.37
C ALA A 701 -20.96 -13.77 28.39
N GLN A 702 -20.37 -14.91 28.07
CA GLN A 702 -20.27 -16.04 29.00
C GLN A 702 -18.85 -16.16 29.50
N LEU A 703 -18.66 -16.32 30.80
CA LEU A 703 -17.38 -16.54 31.43
C LEU A 703 -17.45 -17.83 32.25
N ALA A 704 -16.44 -18.69 32.06
CA ALA A 704 -16.24 -19.79 32.97
C ALA A 704 -15.47 -19.30 34.19
N TYR A 705 -15.96 -19.56 35.38
CA TYR A 705 -15.27 -19.30 36.63
C TYR A 705 -15.11 -20.56 37.43
N ASN A 706 -13.99 -20.68 38.17
CA ASN A 706 -13.78 -21.82 39.05
C ASN A 706 -14.43 -21.61 40.40
N LYS A 707 -15.21 -22.58 40.84
CA LYS A 707 -15.70 -22.62 42.20
C LYS A 707 -14.60 -23.06 43.19
N GLN A 708 -14.86 -22.91 44.48
CA GLN A 708 -13.95 -23.35 45.52
C GLN A 708 -13.61 -24.86 45.48
N ASP A 709 -14.45 -25.65 44.82
CA ASP A 709 -14.21 -27.08 44.57
C ASP A 709 -13.50 -27.37 43.23
N ASN A 710 -12.92 -26.36 42.60
CA ASN A 710 -12.25 -26.44 41.29
C ASN A 710 -13.18 -26.85 40.14
N SER A 711 -14.51 -26.94 40.34
CA SER A 711 -15.42 -27.12 39.22
C SER A 711 -15.63 -25.84 38.46
N GLN A 712 -15.67 -25.89 37.11
CA GLN A 712 -16.02 -24.76 36.28
C GLN A 712 -17.51 -24.54 36.21
N GLN A 713 -17.92 -23.30 36.37
CA GLN A 713 -19.30 -22.88 36.15
C GLN A 713 -19.35 -21.72 35.17
N THR A 714 -20.30 -21.76 34.26
CA THR A 714 -20.52 -20.67 33.30
C THR A 714 -21.42 -19.61 33.88
N GLY A 715 -20.97 -18.39 33.96
CA GLY A 715 -21.78 -17.21 34.29
C GLY A 715 -22.05 -16.38 33.03
N VAL A 716 -23.15 -15.62 33.07
CA VAL A 716 -23.49 -14.67 32.01
C VAL A 716 -23.40 -13.27 32.60
N PHE A 717 -22.66 -12.39 31.90
CA PHE A 717 -22.54 -10.99 32.32
C PHE A 717 -22.69 -10.06 31.09
N LEU A 718 -22.99 -8.80 31.34
CA LEU A 718 -23.08 -7.78 30.33
C LEU A 718 -21.65 -7.45 29.81
N GLY A 719 -21.36 -7.81 28.59
CA GLY A 719 -20.05 -7.60 27.96
C GLY A 719 -19.94 -6.28 27.19
N ARG A 720 -21.07 -5.63 26.85
CA ARG A 720 -21.12 -4.34 26.17
C ARG A 720 -22.47 -3.65 26.40
N LEU A 721 -22.41 -2.31 26.58
CA LEU A 721 -23.59 -1.47 26.59
C LEU A 721 -24.13 -1.20 25.19
N GLU A 722 -25.42 -0.98 25.07
CA GLU A 722 -26.02 -0.54 23.81
C GLU A 722 -25.71 0.94 23.53
N ASN A 723 -25.55 1.27 22.24
CA ASN A 723 -25.56 2.63 21.75
C ASN A 723 -26.36 2.72 20.43
N PRO A 724 -27.68 2.94 20.51
CA PRO A 724 -28.53 2.99 19.33
C PRO A 724 -28.28 4.22 18.43
N ASP A 725 -27.56 5.23 18.91
CA ASP A 725 -27.22 6.46 18.18
C ASP A 725 -25.90 6.37 17.42
N LEU A 726 -25.24 5.21 17.46
CA LEU A 726 -23.99 4.97 16.73
C LEU A 726 -24.20 5.13 15.23
N LYS A 727 -23.41 6.02 14.63
CA LYS A 727 -23.51 6.45 13.22
C LYS A 727 -22.15 6.46 12.49
N TRP A 728 -22.19 6.75 11.23
CA TRP A 728 -21.03 6.86 10.35
C TRP A 728 -20.02 7.93 10.81
N GLU A 729 -18.75 7.57 10.86
CA GLU A 729 -17.66 8.53 10.83
C GLU A 729 -17.63 9.20 9.45
N THR A 730 -17.45 10.52 9.40
CA THR A 730 -17.57 11.30 8.16
C THR A 730 -16.31 12.13 7.89
N THR A 731 -15.64 11.84 6.78
CA THR A 731 -14.56 12.67 6.24
C THR A 731 -15.13 13.69 5.26
N LYS A 732 -14.81 14.98 5.48
CA LYS A 732 -15.08 16.12 4.58
C LYS A 732 -13.76 16.62 4.06
N GLU A 733 -13.62 16.74 2.73
CA GLU A 733 -12.36 17.16 2.12
C GLU A 733 -12.57 18.23 1.05
N PHE A 734 -11.73 19.26 1.11
CA PHE A 734 -11.55 20.29 0.12
C PHE A 734 -10.19 20.12 -0.55
N ASN A 735 -10.15 20.14 -1.89
CA ASN A 735 -8.92 19.96 -2.65
C ASN A 735 -8.82 21.00 -3.78
N VAL A 736 -7.64 21.59 -3.95
CA VAL A 736 -7.28 22.46 -5.08
C VAL A 736 -6.07 21.86 -5.77
N GLY A 737 -6.14 21.74 -7.09
CA GLY A 737 -5.05 21.17 -7.89
C GLY A 737 -4.73 22.01 -9.12
N LEU A 738 -3.51 21.88 -9.60
CA LEU A 738 -3.05 22.43 -10.86
C LEU A 738 -2.29 21.32 -11.61
N ASP A 739 -2.83 20.91 -12.74
CA ASP A 739 -2.10 20.02 -13.66
C ASP A 739 -1.49 20.87 -14.78
N PHE A 740 -0.22 20.65 -15.09
CA PHE A 740 0.50 21.38 -16.12
C PHE A 740 1.34 20.46 -17.01
N ALA A 741 1.48 20.86 -18.27
CA ALA A 741 2.44 20.28 -19.19
C ALA A 741 3.02 21.37 -20.09
N LEU A 742 4.34 21.35 -20.25
CA LEU A 742 5.10 22.30 -21.04
C LEU A 742 5.87 21.57 -22.14
N PHE A 743 6.09 22.26 -23.27
CA PHE A 743 6.88 21.79 -24.40
C PHE A 743 6.41 20.40 -24.90
N ASP A 744 5.10 20.30 -25.20
CA ASP A 744 4.43 19.06 -25.64
C ASP A 744 4.62 17.88 -24.65
N GLY A 745 4.50 18.20 -23.34
CA GLY A 745 4.62 17.20 -22.27
C GLY A 745 6.06 16.78 -21.98
N ARG A 746 7.05 17.54 -22.41
CA ARG A 746 8.47 17.33 -22.04
C ARG A 746 8.72 17.59 -20.56
N ILE A 747 7.98 18.54 -19.99
CA ILE A 747 7.92 18.80 -18.57
C ILE A 747 6.43 18.78 -18.19
N GLY A 748 6.04 17.86 -17.34
CA GLY A 748 4.66 17.74 -16.86
C GLY A 748 4.63 17.54 -15.37
N GLY A 749 3.50 17.85 -14.74
CA GLY A 749 3.37 17.63 -13.31
C GLY A 749 2.04 18.06 -12.75
N THR A 750 1.91 17.87 -11.44
CA THR A 750 0.73 18.26 -10.67
C THR A 750 1.17 18.94 -9.38
N PHE A 751 0.44 19.94 -8.98
CA PHE A 751 0.52 20.54 -7.66
C PHE A 751 -0.86 20.44 -7.02
N GLU A 752 -0.94 20.02 -5.75
CA GLU A 752 -2.18 19.84 -5.02
C GLU A 752 -2.06 20.40 -3.61
N PHE A 753 -3.12 21.02 -3.14
CA PHE A 753 -3.35 21.40 -1.75
C PHE A 753 -4.67 20.78 -1.31
N PHE A 754 -4.70 20.20 -0.13
CA PHE A 754 -5.92 19.67 0.45
C PHE A 754 -6.05 20.01 1.93
N GLU A 755 -7.30 20.10 2.36
CA GLU A 755 -7.70 20.16 3.75
C GLU A 755 -8.84 19.21 4.00
N ARG A 756 -8.72 18.35 5.02
CA ARG A 756 -9.75 17.41 5.41
C ARG A 756 -10.10 17.55 6.87
N ARG A 757 -11.34 17.23 7.21
CA ARG A 757 -11.84 17.14 8.57
C ARG A 757 -12.63 15.87 8.73
N ILE A 758 -12.33 15.09 9.76
CA ILE A 758 -12.99 13.83 10.09
C ILE A 758 -13.76 14.04 11.37
N THR A 759 -15.08 13.95 11.27
CA THR A 759 -16.02 14.19 12.38
C THR A 759 -16.71 12.91 12.79
N ASP A 760 -17.24 12.88 13.98
CA ASP A 760 -17.98 11.73 14.52
C ASP A 760 -17.10 10.46 14.56
N LEU A 761 -15.84 10.62 15.01
CA LEU A 761 -14.90 9.50 15.07
C LEU A 761 -15.50 8.30 15.82
N LEU A 762 -15.39 7.12 15.19
CA LEU A 762 -15.82 5.88 15.83
C LEU A 762 -14.73 5.41 16.80
N THR A 763 -15.01 5.51 18.09
CA THR A 763 -14.06 5.17 19.14
C THR A 763 -14.77 4.61 20.38
N ASP A 764 -14.01 4.00 21.26
CA ASP A 764 -14.50 3.50 22.54
C ASP A 764 -14.41 4.61 23.58
N LYS A 765 -15.55 5.03 24.10
CA LYS A 765 -15.66 5.98 25.18
C LYS A 765 -15.47 5.24 26.51
N PRO A 766 -14.45 5.59 27.30
CA PRO A 766 -14.28 4.99 28.63
C PRO A 766 -15.47 5.29 29.52
N LEU A 767 -15.81 4.30 30.32
CA LEU A 767 -16.85 4.40 31.32
C LEU A 767 -16.24 4.60 32.71
N ASN A 768 -17.02 5.16 33.62
CA ASN A 768 -16.62 5.31 35.01
C ASN A 768 -16.31 3.92 35.62
N THR A 769 -15.27 3.85 36.44
CA THR A 769 -14.83 2.64 37.15
C THR A 769 -15.90 1.97 38.05
N TYR A 770 -17.03 2.64 38.31
CA TYR A 770 -18.18 2.04 39.00
C TYR A 770 -19.01 1.08 38.15
N HIS A 771 -18.76 1.04 36.81
CA HIS A 771 -19.40 0.09 35.90
C HIS A 771 -18.55 -1.16 35.77
N ASP A 772 -19.18 -2.31 35.63
CA ASP A 772 -18.49 -3.57 35.33
C ASP A 772 -17.85 -3.55 33.92
N LEU A 773 -18.26 -2.59 33.10
CA LEU A 773 -17.76 -2.38 31.72
C LEU A 773 -16.85 -1.17 31.69
N THR A 774 -15.78 -1.29 30.91
CA THR A 774 -14.74 -0.27 30.82
C THR A 774 -15.01 0.78 29.73
N PHE A 775 -15.81 0.45 28.71
CA PHE A 775 -16.09 1.36 27.59
C PHE A 775 -17.44 1.09 26.90
N VAL A 776 -17.87 2.04 26.09
CA VAL A 776 -18.99 1.94 25.14
C VAL A 776 -18.55 2.54 23.79
N SER A 777 -18.87 1.87 22.68
CA SER A 777 -18.56 2.43 21.35
C SER A 777 -19.41 3.67 21.08
N ALA A 778 -18.80 4.78 20.68
CA ALA A 778 -19.45 6.07 20.48
C ALA A 778 -18.82 6.87 19.34
N ASN A 779 -19.55 7.88 18.86
CA ASN A 779 -19.04 8.86 17.88
C ASN A 779 -18.56 10.10 18.65
N ILE A 780 -17.27 10.19 18.94
CA ILE A 780 -16.67 11.28 19.72
C ILE A 780 -15.32 11.71 19.16
N GLY A 781 -15.08 13.01 19.17
CA GLY A 781 -13.85 13.61 18.69
C GLY A 781 -13.87 14.00 17.21
N THR A 782 -12.92 14.83 16.84
CA THR A 782 -12.72 15.35 15.49
C THR A 782 -11.24 15.49 15.22
N THR A 783 -10.78 14.97 14.07
CA THR A 783 -9.40 15.17 13.59
C THR A 783 -9.38 16.04 12.34
N GLY A 784 -8.24 16.68 12.11
CA GLY A 784 -7.95 17.49 10.93
C GLY A 784 -6.70 17.02 10.22
N GLY A 785 -6.65 17.23 8.92
CA GLY A 785 -5.47 16.96 8.11
C GLY A 785 -5.35 17.98 6.99
N ARG A 786 -4.14 18.46 6.70
CA ARG A 786 -3.85 19.30 5.55
C ARG A 786 -2.49 18.99 4.97
N GLY A 787 -2.35 19.24 3.69
CA GLY A 787 -1.07 19.00 3.06
C GLY A 787 -0.99 19.58 1.66
N PHE A 788 0.21 19.49 1.10
CA PHE A 788 0.43 19.74 -0.30
C PHE A 788 1.30 18.64 -0.90
N GLU A 789 1.04 18.37 -2.17
CA GLU A 789 1.65 17.34 -2.96
C GLU A 789 2.17 17.96 -4.26
N PHE A 790 3.32 17.50 -4.70
CA PHE A 790 3.92 17.90 -5.96
C PHE A 790 4.46 16.68 -6.69
N THR A 791 4.14 16.59 -7.97
CA THR A 791 4.71 15.59 -8.87
C THR A 791 5.27 16.30 -10.08
N LEU A 792 6.49 15.95 -10.48
CA LEU A 792 7.15 16.46 -11.67
C LEU A 792 7.69 15.28 -12.48
N ASN A 793 7.28 15.22 -13.74
CA ASN A 793 7.76 14.24 -14.71
C ASN A 793 8.50 14.98 -15.82
N THR A 794 9.73 14.56 -16.13
CA THR A 794 10.56 15.21 -17.16
C THR A 794 11.16 14.23 -18.13
N LYS A 795 11.14 14.59 -19.41
CA LYS A 795 11.87 13.95 -20.49
C LYS A 795 13.13 14.79 -20.74
N ASN A 796 14.20 14.50 -19.99
CA ASN A 796 15.42 15.32 -20.00
C ASN A 796 16.10 15.26 -21.38
N ILE A 797 16.34 14.06 -21.85
CA ILE A 797 16.95 13.80 -23.16
C ILE A 797 16.18 12.67 -23.84
N VAL A 798 15.81 12.88 -25.09
CA VAL A 798 15.20 11.84 -25.93
C VAL A 798 15.84 11.94 -27.30
N THR A 799 16.65 10.94 -27.64
CA THR A 799 17.32 10.76 -28.94
C THR A 799 17.06 9.35 -29.45
N LYS A 800 17.49 9.04 -30.65
CA LYS A 800 17.33 7.73 -31.27
C LYS A 800 17.97 6.59 -30.44
N ASP A 801 19.13 6.86 -29.82
CA ASP A 801 19.94 5.83 -29.16
C ASP A 801 20.01 6.02 -27.64
N PHE A 802 19.56 7.18 -27.09
CA PHE A 802 19.65 7.50 -25.69
C PHE A 802 18.43 8.27 -25.23
N SER A 803 17.83 7.83 -24.13
CA SER A 803 16.79 8.58 -23.43
C SER A 803 17.04 8.62 -21.92
N TRP A 804 16.66 9.74 -21.33
CA TRP A 804 16.71 9.99 -19.90
C TRP A 804 15.43 10.66 -19.42
N PHE A 805 14.77 9.99 -18.49
CA PHE A 805 13.53 10.43 -17.84
C PHE A 805 13.77 10.59 -16.34
N SER A 806 13.11 11.57 -15.73
CA SER A 806 13.13 11.74 -14.28
C SER A 806 11.71 12.04 -13.76
N ASP A 807 11.36 11.36 -12.68
CA ASP A 807 10.11 11.58 -11.94
C ASP A 807 10.44 11.98 -10.50
N ILE A 808 9.86 13.06 -10.04
CA ILE A 808 10.05 13.59 -8.69
C ILE A 808 8.69 13.68 -8.03
N THR A 809 8.58 13.13 -6.83
CA THR A 809 7.40 13.28 -5.98
C THR A 809 7.79 13.93 -4.66
N PHE A 810 6.98 14.84 -4.20
CA PHE A 810 7.11 15.46 -2.89
C PHE A 810 5.76 15.51 -2.22
N SER A 811 5.70 15.21 -0.92
CA SER A 811 4.49 15.42 -0.13
C SER A 811 4.80 15.84 1.29
N ARG A 812 3.98 16.75 1.81
CA ARG A 812 3.99 17.19 3.19
C ARG A 812 2.57 17.13 3.72
N VAL A 813 2.34 16.32 4.75
CA VAL A 813 1.04 16.11 5.36
C VAL A 813 1.16 16.32 6.87
N LYS A 814 0.19 17.03 7.45
CA LYS A 814 0.04 17.18 8.89
C LYS A 814 -1.35 16.76 9.31
N ASN A 815 -1.44 15.93 10.35
CA ASN A 815 -2.68 15.50 10.96
C ASN A 815 -2.67 15.87 12.45
N TRP A 816 -3.78 16.41 12.95
CA TRP A 816 -3.87 16.90 14.33
C TRP A 816 -5.26 16.69 14.90
N TRP A 817 -5.37 16.75 16.23
CA TRP A 817 -6.65 16.82 16.91
C TRP A 817 -7.31 18.17 16.70
N VAL A 818 -8.58 18.20 16.33
CA VAL A 818 -9.42 19.44 16.28
C VAL A 818 -10.30 19.49 17.50
N GLU A 819 -10.81 18.36 17.92
CA GLU A 819 -11.64 18.19 19.12
C GLU A 819 -11.34 16.80 19.69
N HIS A 820 -10.88 16.76 20.90
CA HIS A 820 -10.66 15.52 21.64
C HIS A 820 -11.97 14.93 22.14
N THR A 821 -11.91 13.72 22.65
CA THR A 821 -13.04 13.06 23.32
C THR A 821 -13.44 13.83 24.59
N THR A 822 -14.71 13.80 24.97
CA THR A 822 -15.25 14.58 26.12
C THR A 822 -14.65 14.20 27.47
N ASP A 823 -14.05 13.06 27.59
CA ASP A 823 -13.37 12.47 28.74
C ASP A 823 -11.85 12.55 28.66
N TRP A 824 -11.29 13.19 27.62
CA TRP A 824 -9.86 13.40 27.49
C TRP A 824 -9.31 14.23 28.64
N LYS A 825 -8.34 13.69 29.32
CA LYS A 825 -7.60 14.34 30.41
C LYS A 825 -6.16 14.49 29.94
N PRO A 826 -5.82 15.63 29.35
CA PRO A 826 -4.48 15.84 28.85
C PRO A 826 -3.46 15.88 29.98
N SER A 827 -2.31 15.31 29.73
CA SER A 827 -1.12 15.59 30.50
C SER A 827 -0.76 17.07 30.38
N VAL A 828 0.04 17.56 31.31
CA VAL A 828 0.39 18.99 31.36
C VAL A 828 1.11 19.49 30.10
N TYR A 829 1.82 18.60 29.43
CA TYR A 829 2.62 18.84 28.24
C TYR A 829 1.89 18.62 26.90
N GLU A 830 0.66 18.08 26.94
CA GLU A 830 -0.12 17.81 25.72
C GLU A 830 -0.89 19.04 25.26
N GLY A 831 -0.73 19.42 24.00
CA GLY A 831 -1.45 20.53 23.37
C GLY A 831 -2.75 20.10 22.69
N ASP A 832 -3.71 21.03 22.59
CA ASP A 832 -5.02 20.75 21.97
C ASP A 832 -4.93 20.38 20.48
N ASN A 833 -3.92 20.88 19.79
CA ASN A 833 -3.73 20.70 18.34
C ASN A 833 -2.43 19.94 18.00
N ASP A 834 -1.97 19.13 18.92
CA ASP A 834 -0.79 18.31 18.68
C ASP A 834 -1.04 17.27 17.58
N PRO A 835 0.01 16.78 16.94
CA PRO A 835 -0.12 15.70 15.98
C PRO A 835 -0.83 14.48 16.58
N ILE A 836 -1.63 13.78 15.79
CA ILE A 836 -2.32 12.55 16.25
C ILE A 836 -1.31 11.52 16.78
N ARG A 837 -0.12 11.45 16.17
CA ARG A 837 0.96 10.55 16.56
C ARG A 837 2.14 11.31 17.18
N ALA A 838 1.83 12.20 18.10
CA ALA A 838 2.81 12.95 18.86
C ALA A 838 3.68 12.03 19.74
N ILE A 839 4.93 12.36 19.84
CA ILE A 839 5.88 11.72 20.75
C ILE A 839 6.36 12.80 21.72
N TYR A 840 6.17 12.53 22.98
CA TYR A 840 6.56 13.41 24.09
C TYR A 840 7.65 12.72 24.91
N SER A 841 8.61 13.48 25.36
CA SER A 841 9.63 13.06 26.32
C SER A 841 10.35 14.25 26.88
N ARG A 842 11.10 14.05 27.95
CA ARG A 842 12.13 14.96 28.43
C ARG A 842 13.29 14.97 27.42
N LYS A 843 14.00 16.06 27.32
CA LYS A 843 15.16 16.18 26.45
C LYS A 843 16.45 16.12 27.25
N ALA A 844 17.30 15.16 26.92
CA ALA A 844 18.69 15.20 27.38
C ALA A 844 19.47 16.27 26.61
N ILE A 845 20.19 17.13 27.33
CA ILE A 845 20.99 18.24 26.76
C ILE A 845 22.48 17.96 26.79
N GLY A 846 22.90 16.93 27.51
CA GLY A 846 24.30 16.50 27.60
C GLY A 846 24.49 15.28 28.50
N ILE A 847 25.72 14.89 28.63
CA ILE A 847 26.19 13.91 29.61
C ILE A 847 27.12 14.64 30.56
N MET A 848 26.89 14.53 31.88
CA MET A 848 27.72 15.15 32.88
C MET A 848 29.17 14.64 32.76
N GLN A 849 30.10 15.56 32.66
CA GLN A 849 31.52 15.25 32.58
C GLN A 849 32.17 15.30 33.97
N GLU A 850 33.36 14.70 34.09
CA GLU A 850 34.20 14.84 35.27
C GLU A 850 34.58 16.32 35.48
N GLY A 851 34.33 16.86 36.69
CA GLY A 851 34.56 18.24 37.04
C GLY A 851 33.41 19.23 36.75
N ASP A 852 32.33 18.75 36.15
CA ASP A 852 31.12 19.55 36.00
C ASP A 852 30.37 19.71 37.32
N GLU A 853 29.74 20.84 37.55
CA GLU A 853 28.78 21.03 38.63
C GLU A 853 27.44 20.43 38.26
N ALA A 854 26.87 19.61 39.16
CA ALA A 854 25.54 19.03 38.93
C ALA A 854 24.47 20.16 38.80
N PRO A 855 23.57 20.08 37.82
CA PRO A 855 22.51 21.03 37.68
C PRO A 855 21.61 21.10 38.95
N ALA A 856 21.08 22.31 39.27
CA ALA A 856 20.22 22.49 40.43
C ALA A 856 19.00 21.55 40.44
N ALA A 857 18.49 21.21 39.26
CA ALA A 857 17.35 20.30 39.08
C ALA A 857 17.72 18.80 39.22
N GLN A 858 19.01 18.48 39.20
CA GLN A 858 19.58 17.13 39.35
C GLN A 858 20.80 17.16 40.26
N PRO A 859 20.69 17.50 41.56
CA PRO A 859 21.81 17.75 42.44
C PRO A 859 22.64 16.52 42.71
N ASP A 860 22.08 15.33 42.58
CA ASP A 860 22.73 14.05 42.80
C ASP A 860 23.35 13.45 41.53
N LEU A 861 23.27 14.16 40.39
CA LEU A 861 23.79 13.69 39.12
C LEU A 861 25.31 13.44 39.19
N LYS A 862 25.76 12.35 38.60
CA LYS A 862 27.17 11.93 38.60
C LYS A 862 27.72 11.95 37.16
N PRO A 863 29.03 12.06 37.00
CA PRO A 863 29.68 11.92 35.70
C PRO A 863 29.20 10.67 34.95
N GLY A 864 28.95 10.78 33.67
CA GLY A 864 28.37 9.73 32.80
C GLY A 864 26.85 9.67 32.75
N GLN A 865 26.15 10.37 33.66
CA GLN A 865 24.69 10.41 33.65
C GLN A 865 24.12 11.53 32.74
N LEU A 866 22.89 11.37 32.26
CA LEU A 866 22.23 12.32 31.36
C LEU A 866 21.78 13.59 32.09
N ILE A 867 22.18 14.72 31.57
CA ILE A 867 21.66 16.03 32.00
C ILE A 867 20.34 16.24 31.27
N ILE A 868 19.21 16.26 32.00
CA ILE A 868 17.87 16.53 31.48
C ILE A 868 17.60 18.02 31.54
N GLU A 869 17.00 18.57 30.50
CA GLU A 869 16.60 19.99 30.44
C GLU A 869 15.45 20.25 31.43
N ASP A 870 15.68 21.10 32.44
CA ASP A 870 14.64 21.68 33.27
C ASP A 870 13.98 22.79 32.44
N LEU A 871 12.77 22.54 31.91
CA LEU A 871 12.09 23.39 30.96
C LEU A 871 11.02 24.26 31.62
N ASN A 872 10.29 23.66 32.55
CA ASN A 872 9.10 24.26 33.15
C ASN A 872 8.91 23.83 34.61
N GLY A 873 8.14 24.63 35.34
CA GLY A 873 7.56 24.24 36.61
C GLY A 873 6.07 24.49 36.65
N TYR A 874 5.41 23.96 37.66
CA TYR A 874 3.99 24.22 37.92
C TYR A 874 3.81 25.59 38.58
N LEU A 875 2.87 26.39 38.05
CA LEU A 875 2.39 27.57 38.79
C LEU A 875 1.70 27.09 40.09
N ARG A 876 2.22 27.51 41.23
CA ARG A 876 1.71 27.11 42.55
C ARG A 876 0.88 28.23 43.17
N ASP A 877 -0.17 27.83 43.86
CA ASP A 877 -0.97 28.73 44.66
C ASP A 877 -0.11 29.28 45.83
N PRO A 878 -0.02 30.60 46.02
CA PRO A 878 0.85 31.19 47.04
C PRO A 878 0.44 30.84 48.49
N GLU A 879 -0.82 30.46 48.72
CA GLU A 879 -1.36 30.18 50.06
C GLU A 879 -1.23 28.69 50.42
N THR A 880 -1.52 27.79 49.43
CA THR A 880 -1.53 26.34 49.68
C THR A 880 -0.28 25.63 49.19
N GLY A 881 0.48 26.22 48.27
CA GLY A 881 1.61 25.59 47.61
C GLY A 881 1.21 24.55 46.57
N ASP A 882 -0.06 24.30 46.33
CA ASP A 882 -0.54 23.31 45.36
C ASP A 882 -0.46 23.81 43.92
N PRO A 883 -0.26 22.92 42.94
CA PRO A 883 -0.31 23.31 41.53
C PRO A 883 -1.68 23.90 41.15
N VAL A 884 -1.64 25.07 40.51
CA VAL A 884 -2.84 25.76 40.03
C VAL A 884 -3.44 25.03 38.84
N VAL A 885 -4.72 24.70 38.90
CA VAL A 885 -5.47 24.08 37.80
C VAL A 885 -6.43 25.12 37.20
N ARG A 886 -6.36 25.32 35.86
CA ARG A 886 -7.31 26.13 35.09
C ARG A 886 -7.87 25.29 33.94
N ASN A 887 -9.18 25.31 33.78
CA ASN A 887 -9.86 24.53 32.75
C ASN A 887 -9.47 23.01 32.74
N GLY A 888 -9.26 22.42 33.92
CA GLY A 888 -8.91 21.02 34.08
C GLY A 888 -7.43 20.70 33.82
N ARG A 889 -6.58 21.70 33.59
CA ARG A 889 -5.13 21.54 33.35
C ARG A 889 -4.29 22.24 34.39
N PHE A 890 -3.16 21.68 34.74
CA PHE A 890 -2.13 22.37 35.48
C PHE A 890 -1.57 23.53 34.64
N VAL A 891 -1.30 24.65 35.31
CA VAL A 891 -0.73 25.82 34.69
C VAL A 891 0.79 25.78 34.83
N LEU A 892 1.49 25.84 33.68
CA LEU A 892 2.96 25.91 33.64
C LEU A 892 3.45 27.36 33.75
N THR A 893 4.61 27.53 34.38
CA THR A 893 5.26 28.84 34.54
C THR A 893 5.96 29.32 33.26
N GLY A 894 6.36 28.39 32.36
CA GLY A 894 7.24 28.67 31.25
C GLY A 894 8.70 28.93 31.66
N LYS A 895 9.11 28.51 32.86
CA LYS A 895 10.44 28.73 33.41
C LYS A 895 10.85 27.51 34.23
N PRO A 896 12.17 27.15 34.24
CA PRO A 896 12.75 26.16 35.14
C PRO A 896 12.35 26.38 36.59
N ASP A 897 12.07 25.31 37.33
CA ASP A 897 11.74 25.36 38.76
C ASP A 897 12.74 24.58 39.65
N GLY A 898 13.73 23.96 39.07
CA GLY A 898 14.76 23.18 39.77
C GLY A 898 14.34 21.73 40.06
N ILE A 899 13.29 21.22 39.40
CA ILE A 899 12.80 19.84 39.57
C ILE A 899 12.58 19.22 38.19
N ILE A 900 13.05 18.02 37.97
CA ILE A 900 12.76 17.28 36.71
C ILE A 900 11.51 16.43 36.95
N ASP A 901 10.40 16.84 36.36
CA ASP A 901 9.14 16.11 36.44
C ASP A 901 8.34 16.15 35.11
N ASP A 902 7.01 15.91 35.17
CA ASP A 902 6.19 15.88 33.97
C ASP A 902 6.01 17.27 33.28
N ALA A 903 6.31 18.37 34.01
CA ALA A 903 6.29 19.71 33.44
C ALA A 903 7.41 19.90 32.38
N ASP A 904 8.47 19.10 32.45
CA ASP A 904 9.61 19.15 31.52
C ASP A 904 9.45 18.29 30.26
N ASN A 905 8.40 17.49 30.19
CA ASN A 905 8.06 16.81 28.96
C ASN A 905 7.66 17.82 27.89
N ARG A 906 8.06 17.56 26.67
CA ARG A 906 7.70 18.38 25.52
C ARG A 906 7.43 17.54 24.29
N LEU A 907 6.72 18.11 23.33
CA LEU A 907 6.55 17.51 22.02
C LEU A 907 7.90 17.45 21.31
N LEU A 908 8.44 16.24 21.11
CA LEU A 908 9.66 16.00 20.35
C LEU A 908 9.40 15.97 18.84
N GLY A 909 8.17 15.60 18.43
CA GLY A 909 7.76 15.53 17.05
C GLY A 909 6.64 14.53 16.85
N SER A 910 6.52 14.03 15.63
CA SER A 910 5.53 13.01 15.26
C SER A 910 6.20 11.76 14.70
N SER A 911 5.60 10.60 14.93
CA SER A 911 6.00 9.37 14.25
C SER A 911 5.56 9.33 12.78
N ASP A 912 4.71 10.26 12.34
CA ASP A 912 4.44 10.48 10.91
C ASP A 912 5.53 11.36 10.31
N PRO A 913 5.95 11.12 9.04
CA PRO A 913 6.93 11.97 8.37
C PRO A 913 6.45 13.42 8.24
N GLY A 914 7.31 14.39 8.51
CA GLY A 914 7.07 15.79 8.21
C GLY A 914 6.97 16.04 6.71
N PHE A 915 7.77 15.33 5.89
CA PHE A 915 7.65 15.30 4.44
C PHE A 915 8.31 14.03 3.85
N THR A 916 7.92 13.67 2.63
CA THR A 916 8.51 12.58 1.86
C THR A 916 8.94 13.06 0.48
N ILE A 917 10.01 12.47 -0.04
CA ILE A 917 10.54 12.73 -1.38
C ILE A 917 10.75 11.40 -2.08
N GLY A 918 10.30 11.29 -3.33
CA GLY A 918 10.66 10.23 -4.26
C GLY A 918 11.42 10.83 -5.46
N PHE A 919 12.47 10.18 -5.87
CA PHE A 919 13.26 10.58 -7.04
C PHE A 919 13.64 9.36 -7.86
N ASN A 920 13.01 9.22 -9.01
CA ASN A 920 13.20 8.11 -9.92
C ASN A 920 13.86 8.59 -11.21
N ASN A 921 14.86 7.85 -11.69
CA ASN A 921 15.53 8.11 -12.97
C ASN A 921 15.61 6.87 -13.80
N THR A 922 15.27 7.01 -15.07
CA THR A 922 15.36 5.94 -16.06
C THR A 922 16.25 6.40 -17.20
N PHE A 923 17.29 5.65 -17.44
CA PHE A 923 18.20 5.82 -18.57
C PHE A 923 18.08 4.61 -19.50
N ARG A 924 17.93 4.87 -20.78
CA ARG A 924 17.95 3.84 -21.83
C ARG A 924 19.01 4.20 -22.84
N TYR A 925 19.91 3.28 -23.11
CA TYR A 925 20.93 3.44 -24.15
C TYR A 925 20.99 2.18 -25.02
N LYS A 926 20.47 2.26 -26.24
CA LYS A 926 20.31 1.12 -27.15
C LYS A 926 19.56 -0.02 -26.47
N GLY A 927 20.19 -1.15 -26.19
CA GLY A 927 19.61 -2.30 -25.49
C GLY A 927 19.90 -2.37 -23.98
N PHE A 928 20.36 -1.27 -23.36
CA PHE A 928 20.65 -1.20 -21.94
C PHE A 928 19.67 -0.25 -21.26
N ASP A 929 19.07 -0.72 -20.17
CA ASP A 929 18.24 0.08 -19.28
C ASP A 929 18.91 0.19 -17.91
N LEU A 930 18.93 1.41 -17.36
CA LEU A 930 19.35 1.69 -15.98
C LEU A 930 18.25 2.49 -15.30
N ASN A 931 17.73 1.95 -14.22
CA ASN A 931 16.73 2.62 -13.39
C ASN A 931 17.21 2.67 -11.96
N PHE A 932 17.08 3.82 -11.30
CA PHE A 932 17.26 3.95 -9.88
C PHE A 932 16.17 4.82 -9.28
N ASN A 933 15.68 4.38 -8.14
CA ASN A 933 14.64 5.03 -7.36
C ASN A 933 15.17 5.32 -5.96
N PHE A 934 15.12 6.60 -5.56
CA PHE A 934 15.38 7.03 -4.19
C PHE A 934 14.07 7.44 -3.53
N TYR A 935 13.89 7.00 -2.31
CA TYR A 935 12.79 7.40 -1.47
C TYR A 935 13.33 7.85 -0.11
N GLY A 936 12.86 8.99 0.37
CA GLY A 936 13.23 9.55 1.67
C GLY A 936 12.00 9.99 2.46
N SER A 937 12.08 9.78 3.77
CA SER A 937 11.10 10.17 4.76
C SER A 937 11.81 10.98 5.82
N PHE A 938 11.42 12.24 6.01
CA PHE A 938 12.17 13.23 6.79
C PHE A 938 11.30 13.84 7.91
N ASP A 939 11.98 14.45 8.90
CA ASP A 939 11.33 15.15 10.01
C ASP A 939 10.35 14.22 10.76
N ARG A 940 10.85 13.03 11.13
CA ARG A 940 10.12 11.97 11.81
C ARG A 940 10.84 11.61 13.10
N VAL A 941 10.11 11.45 14.17
CA VAL A 941 10.60 10.96 15.45
C VAL A 941 10.15 9.51 15.63
N MET A 942 11.08 8.63 15.99
CA MET A 942 10.80 7.23 16.28
C MET A 942 11.43 6.83 17.60
N MET A 943 10.72 6.01 18.35
CA MET A 943 11.30 5.34 19.51
C MET A 943 12.13 4.15 19.02
N ASP A 944 13.32 4.00 19.56
CA ASP A 944 14.20 2.85 19.31
C ASP A 944 14.28 1.97 20.56
N PRO A 945 13.38 0.99 20.71
CA PRO A 945 13.36 0.13 21.89
C PRO A 945 14.60 -0.76 22.01
N THR A 946 15.28 -1.04 20.90
CA THR A 946 16.51 -1.84 20.91
C THR A 946 17.64 -1.07 21.60
N ARG A 947 17.84 0.20 21.24
CA ARG A 947 18.82 1.06 21.91
C ARG A 947 18.47 1.34 23.37
N MET A 948 17.18 1.46 23.69
CA MET A 948 16.76 1.57 25.09
C MET A 948 17.19 0.35 25.90
N ALA A 949 17.07 -0.84 25.34
CA ALA A 949 17.49 -2.07 25.97
C ALA A 949 19.02 -2.19 26.14
N TYR A 950 19.80 -1.55 25.26
CA TYR A 950 21.27 -1.46 25.44
C TYR A 950 21.69 -0.57 26.63
N GLY A 951 20.96 0.51 26.86
CA GLY A 951 21.24 1.42 27.95
C GLY A 951 21.05 0.80 29.34
N ASP A 952 20.18 -0.21 29.44
CA ASP A 952 19.91 -0.93 30.70
C ASP A 952 20.90 -2.06 30.98
N SER A 953 21.70 -2.47 29.99
CA SER A 953 22.67 -3.57 30.11
C SER A 953 24.12 -3.12 30.30
N ALA A 954 24.35 -1.80 30.41
CA ALA A 954 25.69 -1.20 30.63
C ALA A 954 25.89 -0.85 32.08
#